data_f94e4bc36165f76e9424ca28dcd550e3
#
_entry.id   f94e4bc36165f76e9424ca28dcd550e3
#
_cell.length_a   1.000
_cell.length_b   1.000
_cell.length_c   1.000
_cell.angle_alpha   90.00
_cell.angle_beta   90.00
_cell.angle_gamma   90.00
#
_symmetry.space_group_name_H-M   'P 1'
#
loop_
_entity.id
_entity.type
_entity.pdbx_description
1 polymer ?
#
loop_
_entity_poly.entity_id
_entity_poly.type
_entity_poly.pdbx_seq_one_letter_code
_entity_poly.pdbx_strand_id
1 'polypeptide(L)'
;MKKIFWALTFAALLPWSIAAQDARQRTIATIIADALDQLPAAKQQDYNNIMNELMSTGTAGIVLLGEMLVPADKGKNASMEHALYGVVSYVTAPDKADKRAEVRKGLAKAIEKCTDNPNRAFLMSQLQRCATVEDIPVFVKYLHDAYLAEWAINGLAHTEGANEALLDLIKKEVAPREKLAYAVGVKRLKTAEPILLEWLKNADAPTQKAIYHALSICGSSASLSTLEKAAKAAKYEWIPETDVTACYLRLLKTMVVNDEGHIAANAAKKLLKDTDKAYVRGAALDVIIEAEGKKAVSYILAALKDSNREYRVNALRLSENIADETLYANLAKTLKAKNNKKVKADILNWFGTNHVVSQIDAVITNMDSDDEEIAIAAITAAGKIGGDTALEALIAKLNSNHADAATKALLSFNGKINNNIMKALDADKAIRIATLNLASTRSMDEATDKVFNMLTSPENDVRTAAYKALEGVVGPSDLERLSRLIEKESGKNIPQIQKAMRNAVLPLPKDKQYATVIPYVNKSCNPSLYYPVLAQAGNPESIAEILKGYNGNYKQEAFASLVNIDNIKMIEVLYNIAVNDKTNAQAALNRYTSLVAKSAHTSIRKYQLYRRALEIASDVKVQNRLINLLGETHTYQALMLVEKYMDNKATAEAAAEAVRTIASKNSENFGGEPVRKALEKAIACFKEAGHADAGYAIDDINAILQRLPQAAYIPIFGNAEWTVIALNPAQKASMNPKKIKKHEALTATTSDLWKITENGIAYTGGKNAILGTGNYENF
;
A
#
# COMPACT_ATOMS: atom_id res chain seq x y z
N MET A 1 35.93 12.55 8.54
CA MET A 1 37.24 13.17 8.25
C MET A 1 38.44 12.43 8.86
N LYS A 2 38.42 11.77 10.00
CA LYS A 2 39.62 11.09 10.58
C LYS A 2 39.94 9.70 10.01
N LYS A 3 39.08 9.05 9.23
CA LYS A 3 39.31 7.69 8.66
C LYS A 3 39.79 7.68 7.21
N ILE A 4 39.74 8.81 6.51
CA ILE A 4 40.32 8.96 5.16
C ILE A 4 41.85 9.14 5.23
N PHE A 5 42.39 9.58 6.35
CA PHE A 5 43.81 9.77 6.55
C PHE A 5 44.65 8.48 6.59
N TRP A 6 44.01 7.32 6.95
CA TRP A 6 44.74 6.04 7.02
C TRP A 6 44.90 5.34 5.65
N ALA A 7 44.01 5.60 4.70
CA ALA A 7 44.19 5.08 3.33
C ALA A 7 45.32 5.79 2.56
N LEU A 8 45.58 7.04 2.90
CA LEU A 8 46.67 7.82 2.31
C LEU A 8 48.06 7.51 2.90
N THR A 9 48.12 6.97 4.13
CA THR A 9 49.41 6.62 4.78
C THR A 9 49.97 5.29 4.30
N PHE A 10 49.19 4.39 3.72
CA PHE A 10 49.70 3.14 3.15
C PHE A 10 50.28 3.30 1.74
N ALA A 11 50.00 4.39 1.05
CA ALA A 11 50.59 4.73 -0.25
C ALA A 11 52.00 5.32 -0.13
N ALA A 12 52.45 5.66 1.08
CA ALA A 12 53.73 6.34 1.31
C ALA A 12 54.95 5.39 1.62
N LEU A 13 54.74 4.08 1.57
CA LEU A 13 55.81 3.08 1.90
C LEU A 13 56.23 2.22 0.69
N LEU A 14 56.03 2.67 -0.52
CA LEU A 14 56.70 2.08 -1.71
C LEU A 14 57.98 2.84 -2.03
N PRO A 15 59.08 2.15 -2.36
CA PRO A 15 60.38 2.78 -2.58
C PRO A 15 60.31 3.69 -3.80
N TRP A 16 60.82 4.91 -3.66
CA TRP A 16 60.96 5.90 -4.70
C TRP A 16 61.91 5.41 -5.82
N SER A 17 61.33 4.90 -6.88
CA SER A 17 61.95 4.81 -8.19
C SER A 17 60.86 4.94 -9.27
N ILE A 18 60.24 6.09 -9.39
CA ILE A 18 59.40 6.41 -10.53
C ILE A 18 59.89 7.75 -11.09
N ALA A 19 60.41 7.65 -12.33
CA ALA A 19 60.64 8.80 -13.19
C ALA A 19 59.34 9.62 -13.27
N ALA A 20 59.46 10.93 -13.30
CA ALA A 20 58.36 11.89 -13.43
C ALA A 20 57.41 11.49 -14.57
N GLN A 21 56.36 10.81 -14.25
CA GLN A 21 55.22 10.60 -15.15
C GLN A 21 54.27 11.81 -15.04
N ASP A 22 53.83 12.25 -16.17
CA ASP A 22 52.96 13.42 -16.37
C ASP A 22 51.93 13.60 -15.27
N ALA A 23 51.91 14.74 -14.58
CA ALA A 23 51.03 15.06 -13.44
C ALA A 23 49.52 15.09 -13.77
N ARG A 24 49.11 14.65 -14.96
CA ARG A 24 47.73 14.58 -15.47
C ARG A 24 47.15 13.17 -15.52
N GLN A 25 47.91 12.11 -15.22
CA GLN A 25 47.39 10.76 -15.24
C GLN A 25 46.85 10.37 -13.85
N ARG A 26 45.53 10.27 -13.74
CA ARG A 26 44.87 9.75 -12.55
C ARG A 26 45.27 8.28 -12.32
N THR A 27 45.68 7.94 -11.11
CA THR A 27 45.98 6.54 -10.74
C THR A 27 44.68 5.72 -10.62
N ILE A 28 44.79 4.37 -10.72
CA ILE A 28 43.65 3.46 -10.49
C ILE A 28 42.98 3.75 -9.15
N ALA A 29 43.77 3.95 -8.08
CA ALA A 29 43.25 4.25 -6.75
C ALA A 29 42.46 5.59 -6.70
N THR A 30 42.96 6.63 -7.43
CA THR A 30 42.27 7.92 -7.51
C THR A 30 40.93 7.78 -8.28
N ILE A 31 40.95 7.06 -9.40
CA ILE A 31 39.72 6.82 -10.19
C ILE A 31 38.66 6.10 -9.36
N ILE A 32 39.08 5.09 -8.61
CA ILE A 32 38.16 4.32 -7.73
C ILE A 32 37.62 5.23 -6.59
N ALA A 33 38.49 6.01 -5.93
CA ALA A 33 38.06 6.90 -4.86
C ALA A 33 37.03 7.94 -5.36
N ASP A 34 37.28 8.56 -6.50
CA ASP A 34 36.38 9.53 -7.12
C ASP A 34 35.03 8.88 -7.53
N ALA A 35 35.08 7.65 -8.03
CA ALA A 35 33.87 6.89 -8.39
C ALA A 35 33.02 6.53 -7.16
N LEU A 36 33.66 6.10 -6.06
CA LEU A 36 32.97 5.73 -4.82
C LEU A 36 32.32 6.94 -4.13
N ASP A 37 32.93 8.13 -4.23
CA ASP A 37 32.38 9.38 -3.69
C ASP A 37 31.13 9.85 -4.46
N GLN A 38 31.05 9.52 -5.75
CA GLN A 38 29.91 9.87 -6.62
C GLN A 38 28.77 8.84 -6.61
N LEU A 39 28.94 7.70 -5.97
CA LEU A 39 27.91 6.65 -5.88
C LEU A 39 27.13 6.73 -4.55
N PRO A 40 25.79 6.54 -4.57
CA PRO A 40 24.94 6.24 -5.74
C PRO A 40 24.67 7.47 -6.61
N ALA A 41 24.72 7.30 -7.93
CA ALA A 41 24.46 8.37 -8.87
C ALA A 41 22.96 8.69 -9.00
N ALA A 42 22.59 9.99 -9.02
CA ALA A 42 21.20 10.43 -9.12
C ALA A 42 20.62 10.31 -10.55
N LYS A 43 21.47 10.30 -11.57
CA LYS A 43 21.07 10.24 -12.99
C LYS A 43 21.74 9.09 -13.69
N GLN A 44 21.03 8.47 -14.65
CA GLN A 44 21.55 7.37 -15.45
C GLN A 44 22.81 7.73 -16.23
N GLN A 45 22.91 8.96 -16.72
CA GLN A 45 24.10 9.40 -17.47
C GLN A 45 25.34 9.47 -16.57
N ASP A 46 25.21 9.99 -15.36
CA ASP A 46 26.29 10.07 -14.39
C ASP A 46 26.72 8.65 -13.98
N TYR A 47 25.77 7.76 -13.73
CA TYR A 47 26.03 6.35 -13.48
C TYR A 47 26.83 5.70 -14.61
N ASN A 48 26.43 5.90 -15.87
CA ASN A 48 27.14 5.35 -17.03
C ASN A 48 28.56 5.90 -17.14
N ASN A 49 28.78 7.19 -16.86
CA ASN A 49 30.11 7.80 -16.86
C ASN A 49 31.01 7.19 -15.77
N ILE A 50 30.45 7.03 -14.54
CA ILE A 50 31.17 6.40 -13.42
C ILE A 50 31.54 4.94 -13.76
N MET A 51 30.62 4.18 -14.34
CA MET A 51 30.89 2.79 -14.75
C MET A 51 31.96 2.73 -15.83
N ASN A 52 31.96 3.64 -16.81
CA ASN A 52 33.02 3.73 -17.83
C ASN A 52 34.39 4.06 -17.22
N GLU A 53 34.43 4.97 -16.23
CA GLU A 53 35.70 5.29 -15.52
C GLU A 53 36.20 4.08 -14.72
N LEU A 54 35.32 3.40 -13.97
CA LEU A 54 35.70 2.17 -13.27
C LEU A 54 36.18 1.09 -14.26
N MET A 55 35.51 0.94 -15.40
CA MET A 55 35.92 -0.01 -16.43
C MET A 55 37.28 0.36 -17.07
N SER A 56 37.66 1.64 -17.12
CA SER A 56 38.98 2.08 -17.64
C SER A 56 40.13 1.59 -16.76
N THR A 57 39.87 1.20 -15.51
CA THR A 57 40.88 0.65 -14.60
C THR A 57 41.22 -0.81 -14.89
N GLY A 58 40.43 -1.47 -15.73
CA GLY A 58 40.60 -2.87 -16.14
C GLY A 58 40.58 -3.87 -14.97
N THR A 59 41.19 -5.02 -15.19
CA THR A 59 41.29 -6.08 -14.18
C THR A 59 41.88 -5.62 -12.85
N ALA A 60 42.85 -4.72 -12.87
CA ALA A 60 43.54 -4.25 -11.65
C ALA A 60 42.59 -3.43 -10.73
N GLY A 61 41.72 -2.60 -11.32
CA GLY A 61 40.74 -1.84 -10.54
C GLY A 61 39.70 -2.72 -9.90
N ILE A 62 39.22 -3.76 -10.59
CA ILE A 62 38.25 -4.73 -10.02
C ILE A 62 38.89 -5.49 -8.86
N VAL A 63 40.16 -5.89 -8.98
CA VAL A 63 40.88 -6.52 -7.87
C VAL A 63 40.97 -5.58 -6.68
N LEU A 64 41.34 -4.32 -6.91
CA LEU A 64 41.48 -3.33 -5.83
C LEU A 64 40.13 -3.05 -5.14
N LEU A 65 39.02 -2.95 -5.87
CA LEU A 65 37.67 -2.83 -5.29
C LEU A 65 37.33 -4.02 -4.40
N GLY A 66 37.69 -5.23 -4.83
CA GLY A 66 37.50 -6.44 -4.01
C GLY A 66 38.38 -6.47 -2.75
N GLU A 67 39.62 -5.97 -2.82
CA GLU A 67 40.52 -5.86 -1.67
C GLU A 67 40.10 -4.77 -0.68
N MET A 68 39.31 -3.78 -1.10
CA MET A 68 38.75 -2.75 -0.22
C MET A 68 37.57 -3.25 0.64
N LEU A 69 37.01 -4.42 0.33
CA LEU A 69 35.95 -5.00 1.15
C LEU A 69 36.51 -5.42 2.52
N VAL A 70 35.83 -4.99 3.57
CA VAL A 70 36.23 -5.28 4.96
C VAL A 70 35.20 -6.17 5.65
N PRO A 71 35.61 -7.01 6.63
CA PRO A 71 34.65 -7.73 7.47
C PRO A 71 33.61 -6.81 8.11
N ALA A 72 32.38 -7.31 8.32
CA ALA A 72 31.25 -6.51 8.77
C ALA A 72 31.49 -5.81 10.14
N ASP A 73 32.29 -6.42 11.02
CA ASP A 73 32.72 -5.86 12.31
C ASP A 73 33.75 -4.73 12.19
N LYS A 74 34.39 -4.59 11.02
CA LYS A 74 35.47 -3.59 10.78
C LYS A 74 35.01 -2.40 9.95
N GLY A 75 33.86 -2.46 9.32
CA GLY A 75 33.38 -1.35 8.50
C GLY A 75 32.11 -1.65 7.70
N LYS A 76 31.78 -0.74 6.77
CA LYS A 76 30.64 -0.84 5.85
C LYS A 76 31.15 -0.97 4.43
N ASN A 77 30.62 -1.92 3.66
CA ASN A 77 31.00 -2.21 2.29
C ASN A 77 30.08 -1.59 1.23
N ALA A 78 29.00 -0.91 1.64
CA ALA A 78 27.91 -0.51 0.76
C ALA A 78 28.36 0.20 -0.54
N SER A 79 29.33 1.11 -0.48
CA SER A 79 29.84 1.81 -1.68
C SER A 79 30.61 0.88 -2.60
N MET A 80 31.50 0.03 -2.06
CA MET A 80 32.27 -0.95 -2.84
C MET A 80 31.40 -2.03 -3.45
N GLU A 81 30.43 -2.54 -2.67
CA GLU A 81 29.45 -3.50 -3.15
C GLU A 81 28.60 -2.90 -4.27
N HIS A 82 28.17 -1.64 -4.12
CA HIS A 82 27.42 -0.92 -5.14
C HIS A 82 28.24 -0.72 -6.42
N ALA A 83 29.51 -0.36 -6.30
CA ALA A 83 30.41 -0.20 -7.43
C ALA A 83 30.65 -1.52 -8.18
N LEU A 84 30.95 -2.62 -7.45
CA LEU A 84 31.15 -3.96 -8.03
C LEU A 84 29.87 -4.47 -8.70
N TYR A 85 28.72 -4.35 -8.03
CA TYR A 85 27.44 -4.70 -8.62
C TYR A 85 27.15 -3.88 -9.88
N GLY A 86 27.43 -2.60 -9.83
CA GLY A 86 27.25 -1.66 -10.94
C GLY A 86 28.09 -2.04 -12.16
N VAL A 87 29.38 -2.28 -11.96
CA VAL A 87 30.31 -2.71 -13.02
C VAL A 87 29.85 -4.01 -13.64
N VAL A 88 29.49 -5.02 -12.84
CA VAL A 88 29.00 -6.31 -13.36
C VAL A 88 27.72 -6.12 -14.15
N SER A 89 26.76 -5.35 -13.64
CA SER A 89 25.53 -5.03 -14.37
C SER A 89 25.81 -4.32 -15.71
N TYR A 90 26.75 -3.40 -15.71
CA TYR A 90 27.13 -2.64 -16.91
C TYR A 90 27.74 -3.52 -17.99
N VAL A 91 28.63 -4.46 -17.64
CA VAL A 91 29.28 -5.33 -18.62
C VAL A 91 28.44 -6.52 -19.07
N THR A 92 27.31 -6.78 -18.43
CA THR A 92 26.35 -7.79 -18.91
C THR A 92 25.52 -7.31 -20.09
N ALA A 93 25.54 -6.01 -20.42
CA ALA A 93 24.91 -5.49 -21.62
C ALA A 93 25.55 -6.10 -22.89
N PRO A 94 24.75 -6.38 -23.95
CA PRO A 94 25.23 -7.07 -25.15
C PRO A 94 26.41 -6.38 -25.86
N ASP A 95 26.46 -5.05 -25.82
CA ASP A 95 27.49 -4.21 -26.47
C ASP A 95 28.79 -4.08 -25.66
N LYS A 96 28.92 -4.74 -24.51
CA LYS A 96 30.06 -4.67 -23.58
C LYS A 96 30.81 -5.98 -23.39
N ALA A 97 30.63 -6.93 -24.31
CA ALA A 97 31.20 -8.28 -24.18
C ALA A 97 32.76 -8.31 -24.07
N ASP A 98 33.44 -7.38 -24.71
CA ASP A 98 34.90 -7.23 -24.65
C ASP A 98 35.37 -6.86 -23.24
N LYS A 99 34.66 -6.02 -22.53
CA LYS A 99 34.97 -5.60 -21.16
C LYS A 99 34.61 -6.65 -20.11
N ARG A 100 33.69 -7.55 -20.41
CA ARG A 100 33.25 -8.62 -19.51
C ARG A 100 34.42 -9.52 -19.08
N ALA A 101 35.31 -9.86 -20.00
CA ALA A 101 36.47 -10.70 -19.72
C ALA A 101 37.45 -10.07 -18.69
N GLU A 102 37.64 -8.76 -18.73
CA GLU A 102 38.48 -8.03 -17.78
C GLU A 102 37.87 -8.08 -16.36
N VAL A 103 36.54 -7.87 -16.25
CA VAL A 103 35.79 -7.88 -15.00
C VAL A 103 35.81 -9.29 -14.37
N ARG A 104 35.54 -10.32 -15.19
CA ARG A 104 35.59 -11.72 -14.73
C ARG A 104 36.96 -12.07 -14.14
N LYS A 105 38.04 -11.75 -14.87
CA LYS A 105 39.43 -11.98 -14.41
C LYS A 105 39.73 -11.23 -13.13
N GLY A 106 39.20 -10.00 -13.00
CA GLY A 106 39.33 -9.18 -11.78
C GLY A 106 38.62 -9.80 -10.60
N LEU A 107 37.34 -10.19 -10.76
CA LEU A 107 36.57 -10.86 -9.74
C LEU A 107 37.17 -12.19 -9.30
N ALA A 108 37.62 -13.02 -10.26
CA ALA A 108 38.28 -14.30 -9.95
C ALA A 108 39.50 -14.11 -9.04
N LYS A 109 40.36 -13.12 -9.34
CA LYS A 109 41.52 -12.78 -8.53
C LYS A 109 41.12 -12.18 -7.17
N ALA A 110 40.08 -11.35 -7.13
CA ALA A 110 39.57 -10.79 -5.87
C ALA A 110 39.01 -11.89 -4.95
N ILE A 111 38.28 -12.85 -5.49
CA ILE A 111 37.80 -14.04 -4.77
C ILE A 111 38.96 -14.83 -4.14
N GLU A 112 40.03 -15.00 -4.89
CA GLU A 112 41.20 -15.74 -4.44
C GLU A 112 41.94 -15.02 -3.29
N LYS A 113 42.08 -13.71 -3.38
CA LYS A 113 42.73 -12.87 -2.37
C LYS A 113 41.89 -12.59 -1.13
N CYS A 114 40.57 -12.59 -1.26
CA CYS A 114 39.66 -12.30 -0.16
C CYS A 114 39.74 -13.39 0.93
N THR A 115 39.96 -12.99 2.20
CA THR A 115 40.05 -13.92 3.35
C THR A 115 38.74 -14.01 4.14
N ASP A 116 37.85 -13.04 3.99
CA ASP A 116 36.56 -13.01 4.69
C ASP A 116 35.50 -13.74 3.87
N ASN A 117 34.86 -14.77 4.44
CA ASN A 117 33.91 -15.60 3.73
C ASN A 117 32.65 -14.88 3.26
N PRO A 118 31.99 -13.99 4.03
CA PRO A 118 30.89 -13.16 3.55
C PRO A 118 31.26 -12.32 2.33
N ASN A 119 32.39 -11.64 2.34
CA ASN A 119 32.86 -10.83 1.20
C ASN A 119 33.23 -11.72 0.00
N ARG A 120 33.83 -12.89 0.24
CA ARG A 120 34.11 -13.86 -0.83
C ARG A 120 32.84 -14.38 -1.46
N ALA A 121 31.81 -14.68 -0.67
CA ALA A 121 30.49 -15.08 -1.15
C ALA A 121 29.85 -13.98 -2.02
N PHE A 122 29.94 -12.73 -1.58
CA PHE A 122 29.50 -11.59 -2.37
C PHE A 122 30.23 -11.53 -3.73
N LEU A 123 31.55 -11.61 -3.74
CA LEU A 123 32.33 -11.59 -4.98
C LEU A 123 31.99 -12.77 -5.90
N MET A 124 31.76 -13.96 -5.34
CA MET A 124 31.29 -15.14 -6.11
C MET A 124 29.92 -14.89 -6.72
N SER A 125 29.00 -14.22 -6.01
CA SER A 125 27.70 -13.83 -6.53
C SER A 125 27.80 -12.84 -7.68
N GLN A 126 28.79 -11.95 -7.66
CA GLN A 126 29.05 -11.03 -8.75
C GLN A 126 29.65 -11.76 -9.98
N LEU A 127 30.61 -12.66 -9.75
CA LEU A 127 31.19 -13.47 -10.83
C LEU A 127 30.14 -14.33 -11.51
N GLN A 128 29.24 -14.98 -10.75
CA GLN A 128 28.13 -15.80 -11.26
C GLN A 128 27.32 -15.09 -12.36
N ARG A 129 27.11 -13.77 -12.26
CA ARG A 129 26.30 -12.98 -13.18
C ARG A 129 26.94 -12.75 -14.54
N CYS A 130 28.24 -12.96 -14.67
CA CYS A 130 29.02 -12.72 -15.90
C CYS A 130 29.94 -13.90 -16.27
N ALA A 131 29.92 -15.00 -15.50
CA ALA A 131 30.80 -16.13 -15.64
C ALA A 131 30.64 -16.87 -16.98
N THR A 132 31.75 -17.41 -17.48
CA THR A 132 31.82 -18.34 -18.62
C THR A 132 32.52 -19.61 -18.18
N VAL A 133 32.66 -20.56 -19.10
CA VAL A 133 33.34 -21.86 -18.84
C VAL A 133 34.77 -21.72 -18.30
N GLU A 134 35.44 -20.60 -18.61
CA GLU A 134 36.79 -20.32 -18.10
C GLU A 134 36.84 -20.11 -16.59
N ASP A 135 35.70 -19.73 -15.97
CA ASP A 135 35.58 -19.41 -14.56
C ASP A 135 35.20 -20.60 -13.69
N ILE A 136 34.85 -21.75 -14.31
CA ILE A 136 34.49 -22.99 -13.61
C ILE A 136 35.50 -23.38 -12.53
N PRO A 137 36.84 -23.35 -12.81
CA PRO A 137 37.84 -23.70 -11.78
C PRO A 137 37.77 -22.84 -10.51
N VAL A 138 37.33 -21.58 -10.64
CA VAL A 138 37.17 -20.68 -9.49
C VAL A 138 36.11 -21.21 -8.55
N PHE A 139 34.95 -21.63 -9.09
CA PHE A 139 33.86 -22.18 -8.28
C PHE A 139 34.18 -23.56 -7.72
N VAL A 140 34.79 -24.44 -8.54
CA VAL A 140 35.15 -25.80 -8.12
C VAL A 140 36.02 -25.83 -6.87
N LYS A 141 36.93 -24.87 -6.73
CA LYS A 141 37.83 -24.73 -5.57
C LYS A 141 37.08 -24.66 -4.23
N TYR A 142 35.85 -24.16 -4.20
CA TYR A 142 35.08 -23.92 -2.98
C TYR A 142 33.90 -24.88 -2.76
N LEU A 143 33.75 -25.95 -3.58
CA LEU A 143 32.64 -26.88 -3.48
C LEU A 143 32.56 -27.65 -2.15
N HIS A 144 33.70 -27.81 -1.47
CA HIS A 144 33.81 -28.49 -0.17
C HIS A 144 33.87 -27.52 1.01
N ASP A 145 33.89 -26.21 0.77
CA ASP A 145 33.91 -25.22 1.85
C ASP A 145 32.55 -25.15 2.54
N ALA A 146 32.52 -25.21 3.86
CA ALA A 146 31.28 -25.25 4.63
C ALA A 146 30.38 -24.02 4.45
N TYR A 147 30.96 -22.83 4.20
CA TYR A 147 30.25 -21.59 4.01
C TYR A 147 30.01 -21.26 2.52
N LEU A 148 31.02 -21.53 1.67
CA LEU A 148 31.05 -21.07 0.28
C LEU A 148 30.48 -22.08 -0.72
N ALA A 149 30.26 -23.34 -0.33
CA ALA A 149 29.81 -24.40 -1.25
C ALA A 149 28.50 -24.06 -1.95
N GLU A 150 27.56 -23.38 -1.31
CA GLU A 150 26.30 -22.95 -1.92
C GLU A 150 26.54 -21.89 -3.00
N TRP A 151 27.38 -20.92 -2.74
CA TRP A 151 27.74 -19.88 -3.71
C TRP A 151 28.51 -20.46 -4.91
N ALA A 152 29.39 -21.43 -4.65
CA ALA A 152 30.13 -22.15 -5.68
C ALA A 152 29.21 -22.93 -6.60
N ILE A 153 28.25 -23.69 -6.05
CA ILE A 153 27.30 -24.46 -6.85
C ILE A 153 26.36 -23.57 -7.64
N ASN A 154 25.90 -22.45 -7.07
CA ASN A 154 25.12 -21.46 -7.76
C ASN A 154 25.92 -20.84 -8.92
N GLY A 155 27.20 -20.54 -8.71
CA GLY A 155 28.10 -20.08 -9.76
C GLY A 155 28.16 -21.06 -10.93
N LEU A 156 28.41 -22.33 -10.68
CA LEU A 156 28.42 -23.39 -11.69
C LEU A 156 27.06 -23.53 -12.41
N ALA A 157 25.98 -23.52 -11.63
CA ALA A 157 24.64 -23.68 -12.16
C ALA A 157 24.22 -22.57 -13.13
N HIS A 158 24.74 -21.34 -12.95
CA HIS A 158 24.39 -20.18 -13.79
C HIS A 158 25.45 -19.87 -14.87
N THR A 159 26.63 -20.50 -14.83
CA THR A 159 27.68 -20.28 -15.84
C THR A 159 27.21 -20.74 -17.22
N GLU A 160 27.27 -19.87 -18.22
CA GLU A 160 26.88 -20.17 -19.58
C GLU A 160 27.85 -21.22 -20.18
N GLY A 161 27.33 -22.19 -20.95
CA GLY A 161 28.12 -23.26 -21.59
C GLY A 161 28.67 -24.32 -20.63
N ALA A 162 28.36 -24.29 -19.33
CA ALA A 162 28.94 -25.21 -18.34
C ALA A 162 28.35 -26.63 -18.30
N ASN A 163 27.44 -27.00 -19.24
CA ASN A 163 26.70 -28.27 -19.18
C ASN A 163 27.61 -29.52 -19.17
N GLU A 164 28.59 -29.56 -20.06
CA GLU A 164 29.53 -30.70 -20.14
C GLU A 164 30.44 -30.78 -18.91
N ALA A 165 30.97 -29.62 -18.49
CA ALA A 165 31.80 -29.54 -17.30
C ALA A 165 31.03 -29.94 -16.02
N LEU A 166 29.78 -29.50 -15.90
CA LEU A 166 28.91 -29.88 -14.78
C LEU A 166 28.61 -31.38 -14.78
N LEU A 167 28.33 -31.96 -15.96
CA LEU A 167 28.12 -33.41 -16.11
C LEU A 167 29.35 -34.23 -15.70
N ASP A 168 30.56 -33.74 -16.03
CA ASP A 168 31.82 -34.36 -15.61
C ASP A 168 32.03 -34.29 -14.10
N LEU A 169 31.75 -33.11 -13.48
CA LEU A 169 31.79 -32.93 -12.02
C LEU A 169 30.80 -33.86 -11.29
N ILE A 170 29.62 -34.08 -11.86
CA ILE A 170 28.58 -34.98 -11.35
C ILE A 170 29.04 -36.42 -11.41
N LYS A 171 29.58 -36.87 -12.56
CA LYS A 171 30.12 -38.21 -12.73
C LYS A 171 31.27 -38.53 -11.78
N LYS A 172 32.05 -37.54 -11.42
CA LYS A 172 33.17 -37.63 -10.47
C LYS A 172 32.79 -37.45 -9.02
N GLU A 173 31.53 -37.08 -8.75
CA GLU A 173 31.01 -36.74 -7.39
C GLU A 173 31.92 -35.75 -6.61
N VAL A 174 32.32 -34.68 -7.27
CA VAL A 174 33.27 -33.69 -6.72
C VAL A 174 32.68 -32.77 -5.67
N ALA A 175 31.43 -32.93 -5.30
CA ALA A 175 30.74 -32.20 -4.24
C ALA A 175 29.62 -33.09 -3.67
N PRO A 176 28.99 -32.71 -2.55
CA PRO A 176 27.82 -33.42 -2.02
C PRO A 176 26.72 -33.57 -3.07
N ARG A 177 26.17 -34.79 -3.21
CA ARG A 177 25.16 -35.15 -4.21
C ARG A 177 23.94 -34.22 -4.19
N GLU A 178 23.53 -33.80 -3.01
CA GLU A 178 22.47 -32.79 -2.80
C GLU A 178 22.72 -31.51 -3.61
N LYS A 179 23.92 -30.95 -3.51
CA LYS A 179 24.30 -29.71 -4.19
C LYS A 179 24.45 -29.88 -5.69
N LEU A 180 25.04 -31.00 -6.12
CA LEU A 180 25.15 -31.34 -7.53
C LEU A 180 23.77 -31.55 -8.16
N ALA A 181 22.83 -32.23 -7.48
CA ALA A 181 21.45 -32.39 -7.93
C ALA A 181 20.75 -31.05 -8.10
N TYR A 182 20.94 -30.10 -7.17
CA TYR A 182 20.42 -28.74 -7.30
C TYR A 182 20.93 -28.08 -8.60
N ALA A 183 22.23 -28.13 -8.86
CA ALA A 183 22.81 -27.55 -10.09
C ALA A 183 22.25 -28.18 -11.36
N VAL A 184 22.01 -29.49 -11.38
CA VAL A 184 21.34 -30.21 -12.47
C VAL A 184 19.95 -29.62 -12.75
N GLY A 185 19.16 -29.41 -11.69
CA GLY A 185 17.83 -28.85 -11.82
C GLY A 185 17.86 -27.42 -12.39
N VAL A 186 18.71 -26.55 -11.87
CA VAL A 186 18.87 -25.16 -12.35
C VAL A 186 19.28 -25.13 -13.83
N LYS A 187 20.24 -25.98 -14.22
CA LYS A 187 20.71 -26.11 -15.60
C LYS A 187 19.76 -26.87 -16.53
N ARG A 188 18.72 -27.50 -16.00
CA ARG A 188 17.83 -28.40 -16.74
C ARG A 188 18.61 -29.47 -17.52
N LEU A 189 19.63 -30.05 -16.87
CA LEU A 189 20.58 -30.96 -17.50
C LEU A 189 19.97 -32.35 -17.64
N LYS A 190 19.22 -32.60 -18.70
CA LYS A 190 18.53 -33.90 -19.01
C LYS A 190 19.48 -35.07 -19.03
N THR A 191 20.70 -34.91 -19.51
CA THR A 191 21.73 -35.97 -19.61
C THR A 191 22.18 -36.52 -18.24
N ALA A 192 21.88 -35.80 -17.13
CA ALA A 192 22.20 -36.28 -15.78
C ALA A 192 21.09 -37.18 -15.17
N GLU A 193 19.91 -37.31 -15.81
CA GLU A 193 18.77 -38.08 -15.29
C GLU A 193 19.13 -39.50 -14.84
N PRO A 194 19.88 -40.33 -15.64
CA PRO A 194 20.25 -41.69 -15.22
C PRO A 194 21.11 -41.70 -13.94
N ILE A 195 22.00 -40.73 -13.78
CA ILE A 195 22.86 -40.59 -12.58
C ILE A 195 22.03 -40.23 -11.36
N LEU A 196 21.10 -39.31 -11.49
CA LEU A 196 20.19 -38.91 -10.40
C LEU A 196 19.33 -40.08 -9.93
N LEU A 197 18.81 -40.88 -10.87
CA LEU A 197 18.04 -42.08 -10.55
C LEU A 197 18.87 -43.16 -9.84
N GLU A 198 20.17 -43.30 -10.17
CA GLU A 198 21.08 -44.19 -9.48
C GLU A 198 21.37 -43.71 -8.06
N TRP A 199 21.67 -42.42 -7.90
CA TRP A 199 21.93 -41.82 -6.58
C TRP A 199 20.73 -41.94 -5.61
N LEU A 200 19.51 -41.87 -6.14
CA LEU A 200 18.29 -41.93 -5.36
C LEU A 200 18.14 -43.26 -4.59
N LYS A 201 18.75 -44.36 -5.04
CA LYS A 201 18.66 -45.66 -4.38
C LYS A 201 19.18 -45.68 -2.96
N ASN A 202 20.19 -44.83 -2.65
CA ASN A 202 20.88 -44.77 -1.36
C ASN A 202 20.97 -43.32 -0.81
N ALA A 203 20.03 -42.43 -1.19
CA ALA A 203 20.05 -41.04 -0.79
C ALA A 203 19.39 -40.86 0.58
N ASP A 204 19.96 -39.98 1.42
CA ASP A 204 19.29 -39.43 2.61
C ASP A 204 18.17 -38.44 2.22
N ALA A 205 17.37 -38.01 3.18
CA ALA A 205 16.20 -37.14 2.89
C ALA A 205 16.55 -35.80 2.22
N PRO A 206 17.59 -35.04 2.64
CA PRO A 206 18.00 -33.82 1.93
C PRO A 206 18.42 -34.07 0.49
N THR A 207 19.19 -35.12 0.25
CA THR A 207 19.63 -35.53 -1.10
C THR A 207 18.46 -35.98 -1.95
N GLN A 208 17.51 -36.77 -1.38
CA GLN A 208 16.27 -37.16 -2.07
C GLN A 208 15.47 -35.94 -2.52
N LYS A 209 15.30 -34.96 -1.65
CA LYS A 209 14.59 -33.71 -1.96
C LYS A 209 15.21 -32.99 -3.16
N ALA A 210 16.55 -32.81 -3.13
CA ALA A 210 17.28 -32.17 -4.22
C ALA A 210 17.16 -32.95 -5.55
N ILE A 211 17.25 -34.28 -5.49
CA ILE A 211 17.09 -35.14 -6.67
C ILE A 211 15.66 -35.09 -7.22
N TYR A 212 14.63 -35.22 -6.38
CA TYR A 212 13.24 -35.11 -6.83
C TYR A 212 12.97 -33.75 -7.47
N HIS A 213 13.51 -32.69 -6.86
CA HIS A 213 13.40 -31.34 -7.44
C HIS A 213 14.07 -31.27 -8.82
N ALA A 214 15.29 -31.78 -8.96
CA ALA A 214 16.00 -31.80 -10.23
C ALA A 214 15.25 -32.61 -11.30
N LEU A 215 14.84 -33.84 -10.95
CA LEU A 215 14.09 -34.73 -11.88
C LEU A 215 12.73 -34.12 -12.26
N SER A 216 12.09 -33.32 -11.38
CA SER A 216 10.84 -32.65 -11.72
C SER A 216 11.00 -31.59 -12.82
N ILE A 217 12.21 -31.06 -13.00
CA ILE A 217 12.52 -29.99 -13.96
C ILE A 217 13.17 -30.51 -15.25
N CYS A 218 14.04 -31.51 -15.15
CA CYS A 218 14.82 -32.01 -16.26
C CYS A 218 14.57 -33.49 -16.58
N GLY A 219 13.74 -34.20 -15.82
CA GLY A 219 13.41 -35.60 -16.03
C GLY A 219 12.46 -35.84 -17.20
N SER A 220 12.32 -37.13 -17.54
CA SER A 220 11.49 -37.67 -18.61
C SER A 220 10.58 -38.77 -18.09
N SER A 221 9.96 -39.51 -19.00
CA SER A 221 9.22 -40.75 -18.70
C SER A 221 10.05 -41.81 -17.98
N ALA A 222 11.39 -41.77 -18.06
CA ALA A 222 12.28 -42.63 -17.28
C ALA A 222 12.17 -42.40 -15.75
N SER A 223 11.94 -41.18 -15.32
CA SER A 223 11.76 -40.81 -13.92
C SER A 223 10.32 -41.01 -13.40
N LEU A 224 9.34 -41.16 -14.31
CA LEU A 224 7.91 -41.16 -14.00
C LEU A 224 7.53 -42.18 -12.93
N SER A 225 7.90 -43.48 -13.15
CA SER A 225 7.55 -44.55 -12.21
C SER A 225 8.15 -44.36 -10.82
N THR A 226 9.35 -43.79 -10.75
CA THR A 226 10.04 -43.51 -9.49
C THR A 226 9.35 -42.45 -8.66
N LEU A 227 9.03 -41.29 -9.28
CA LEU A 227 8.34 -40.21 -8.58
C LEU A 227 6.89 -40.59 -8.26
N GLU A 228 6.19 -41.30 -9.17
CA GLU A 228 4.83 -41.80 -8.90
C GLU A 228 4.77 -42.67 -7.65
N LYS A 229 5.68 -43.70 -7.57
CA LYS A 229 5.74 -44.58 -6.40
C LYS A 229 6.02 -43.84 -5.11
N ALA A 230 6.96 -42.91 -5.13
CA ALA A 230 7.31 -42.09 -3.96
C ALA A 230 6.18 -41.16 -3.54
N ALA A 231 5.50 -40.46 -4.48
CA ALA A 231 4.33 -39.64 -4.20
C ALA A 231 3.15 -40.46 -3.67
N LYS A 232 2.95 -41.67 -4.18
CA LYS A 232 1.91 -42.58 -3.69
C LYS A 232 2.21 -43.10 -2.29
N ALA A 233 3.47 -43.43 -1.97
CA ALA A 233 3.92 -43.78 -0.62
C ALA A 233 3.70 -42.62 0.36
N ALA A 234 3.87 -41.37 -0.09
CA ALA A 234 3.55 -40.14 0.64
C ALA A 234 2.01 -39.85 0.72
N LYS A 235 1.16 -40.74 0.20
CA LYS A 235 -0.30 -40.55 0.12
C LYS A 235 -0.69 -39.25 -0.58
N TYR A 236 0.13 -38.80 -1.49
CA TYR A 236 0.00 -37.51 -2.18
C TYR A 236 -0.10 -36.32 -1.22
N GLU A 237 0.50 -36.41 -0.05
CA GLU A 237 0.60 -35.32 0.90
C GLU A 237 1.83 -34.46 0.65
N TRP A 238 1.80 -33.24 1.16
CA TRP A 238 2.99 -32.42 1.19
C TRP A 238 3.88 -32.89 2.35
N ILE A 239 5.07 -33.36 2.01
CA ILE A 239 6.10 -33.78 2.98
C ILE A 239 7.27 -32.80 2.84
N PRO A 240 7.53 -31.89 3.80
CA PRO A 240 8.57 -30.88 3.71
C PRO A 240 9.97 -31.44 3.46
N GLU A 241 10.24 -32.64 3.96
CA GLU A 241 11.55 -33.31 3.90
C GLU A 241 11.90 -33.72 2.46
N THR A 242 10.93 -34.06 1.63
CA THR A 242 11.18 -34.56 0.27
C THR A 242 10.47 -33.79 -0.84
N ASP A 243 9.36 -33.14 -0.52
CA ASP A 243 8.47 -32.41 -1.45
C ASP A 243 8.06 -33.23 -2.69
N VAL A 244 8.02 -34.54 -2.56
CA VAL A 244 7.93 -35.49 -3.69
C VAL A 244 6.60 -35.38 -4.45
N THR A 245 5.49 -35.05 -3.76
CA THR A 245 4.19 -34.89 -4.42
C THR A 245 4.20 -33.71 -5.39
N ALA A 246 4.73 -32.57 -4.96
CA ALA A 246 4.87 -31.41 -5.84
C ALA A 246 5.86 -31.68 -6.99
N CYS A 247 6.95 -32.38 -6.70
CA CYS A 247 7.93 -32.79 -7.72
C CYS A 247 7.31 -33.72 -8.76
N TYR A 248 6.49 -34.67 -8.35
CA TYR A 248 5.78 -35.58 -9.28
C TYR A 248 4.85 -34.80 -10.21
N LEU A 249 4.02 -33.92 -9.66
CA LEU A 249 3.10 -33.06 -10.43
C LEU A 249 3.85 -32.14 -11.39
N ARG A 250 4.98 -31.60 -10.99
CA ARG A 250 5.85 -30.78 -11.84
C ARG A 250 6.49 -31.59 -12.96
N LEU A 251 6.93 -32.82 -12.68
CA LEU A 251 7.45 -33.73 -13.72
C LEU A 251 6.43 -33.94 -14.81
N LEU A 252 5.15 -34.20 -14.47
CA LEU A 252 4.09 -34.38 -15.47
C LEU A 252 3.97 -33.15 -16.39
N LYS A 253 4.04 -31.94 -15.83
CA LYS A 253 4.04 -30.70 -16.64
C LYS A 253 5.30 -30.57 -17.50
N THR A 254 6.46 -30.90 -16.96
CA THR A 254 7.71 -30.90 -17.70
C THR A 254 7.68 -31.86 -18.88
N MET A 255 7.06 -33.02 -18.71
CA MET A 255 6.90 -34.01 -19.78
C MET A 255 5.96 -33.50 -20.89
N VAL A 256 4.91 -32.72 -20.57
CA VAL A 256 4.06 -32.08 -21.60
C VAL A 256 4.89 -31.13 -22.47
N VAL A 257 5.72 -30.32 -21.86
CA VAL A 257 6.60 -29.35 -22.56
C VAL A 257 7.68 -30.07 -23.39
N ASN A 258 8.08 -31.27 -22.99
CA ASN A 258 9.13 -32.08 -23.65
C ASN A 258 8.60 -33.12 -24.65
N ASP A 259 7.44 -32.91 -25.25
CA ASP A 259 6.79 -33.78 -26.25
C ASP A 259 6.39 -35.18 -25.73
N GLU A 260 6.38 -35.40 -24.41
CA GLU A 260 5.89 -36.64 -23.77
C GLU A 260 4.46 -36.48 -23.20
N GLY A 261 3.68 -35.52 -23.73
CA GLY A 261 2.38 -35.13 -23.21
C GLY A 261 1.37 -36.26 -23.11
N HIS A 262 1.38 -37.23 -24.04
CA HIS A 262 0.48 -38.36 -24.01
C HIS A 262 0.75 -39.29 -22.81
N ILE A 263 2.03 -39.50 -22.45
CA ILE A 263 2.44 -40.29 -21.26
C ILE A 263 2.04 -39.57 -19.99
N ALA A 264 2.32 -38.26 -19.91
CA ALA A 264 1.95 -37.41 -18.79
C ALA A 264 0.43 -37.38 -18.55
N ALA A 265 -0.36 -37.24 -19.65
CA ALA A 265 -1.83 -37.25 -19.55
C ALA A 265 -2.35 -38.61 -19.03
N ASN A 266 -1.79 -39.73 -19.46
CA ASN A 266 -2.19 -41.05 -18.96
C ASN A 266 -1.86 -41.21 -17.47
N ALA A 267 -0.72 -40.76 -17.01
CA ALA A 267 -0.36 -40.74 -15.59
C ALA A 267 -1.30 -39.81 -14.79
N ALA A 268 -1.61 -38.64 -15.31
CA ALA A 268 -2.54 -37.69 -14.69
C ALA A 268 -3.97 -38.24 -14.60
N LYS A 269 -4.45 -38.95 -15.64
CA LYS A 269 -5.77 -39.63 -15.61
C LYS A 269 -5.86 -40.73 -14.55
N LYS A 270 -4.74 -41.44 -14.32
CA LYS A 270 -4.63 -42.41 -13.22
C LYS A 270 -4.67 -41.69 -11.87
N LEU A 271 -3.93 -40.62 -11.73
CA LEU A 271 -3.85 -39.82 -10.53
C LEU A 271 -5.24 -39.25 -10.10
N LEU A 272 -6.10 -38.86 -11.04
CA LEU A 272 -7.47 -38.45 -10.75
C LEU A 272 -8.30 -39.51 -10.01
N LYS A 273 -7.94 -40.80 -10.15
CA LYS A 273 -8.62 -41.93 -9.51
C LYS A 273 -7.94 -42.37 -8.21
N ASP A 274 -6.63 -42.10 -8.09
CA ASP A 274 -5.80 -42.59 -6.99
C ASP A 274 -5.89 -41.73 -5.72
N THR A 275 -6.44 -40.51 -5.83
CA THR A 275 -6.58 -39.58 -4.67
C THR A 275 -7.85 -38.77 -4.74
N ASP A 276 -8.36 -38.39 -3.57
CA ASP A 276 -9.48 -37.47 -3.38
C ASP A 276 -9.04 -36.02 -3.10
N LYS A 277 -7.74 -35.77 -2.96
CA LYS A 277 -7.18 -34.46 -2.65
C LYS A 277 -7.43 -33.47 -3.77
N ALA A 278 -8.22 -32.42 -3.51
CA ALA A 278 -8.65 -31.44 -4.51
C ALA A 278 -7.48 -30.78 -5.25
N TYR A 279 -6.43 -30.38 -4.54
CA TYR A 279 -5.26 -29.72 -5.13
C TYR A 279 -4.46 -30.64 -6.07
N VAL A 280 -4.32 -31.94 -5.71
CA VAL A 280 -3.63 -32.93 -6.55
C VAL A 280 -4.44 -33.23 -7.80
N ARG A 281 -5.74 -33.45 -7.66
CA ARG A 281 -6.66 -33.68 -8.77
C ARG A 281 -6.76 -32.47 -9.69
N GLY A 282 -6.72 -31.24 -9.12
CA GLY A 282 -6.66 -30.01 -9.90
C GLY A 282 -5.40 -29.92 -10.75
N ALA A 283 -4.23 -30.22 -10.18
CA ALA A 283 -2.97 -30.25 -10.91
C ALA A 283 -2.93 -31.36 -11.99
N ALA A 284 -3.50 -32.52 -11.69
CA ALA A 284 -3.62 -33.60 -12.69
C ALA A 284 -4.54 -33.20 -13.84
N LEU A 285 -5.67 -32.52 -13.56
CA LEU A 285 -6.57 -32.03 -14.59
C LEU A 285 -5.89 -30.98 -15.48
N ASP A 286 -5.08 -30.10 -14.90
CA ASP A 286 -4.29 -29.11 -15.63
C ASP A 286 -3.33 -29.77 -16.62
N VAL A 287 -2.61 -30.82 -16.20
CA VAL A 287 -1.77 -31.64 -17.10
C VAL A 287 -2.57 -32.26 -18.26
N ILE A 288 -3.75 -32.80 -18.00
CA ILE A 288 -4.62 -33.38 -19.03
C ILE A 288 -5.06 -32.32 -20.04
N ILE A 289 -5.41 -31.13 -19.56
CA ILE A 289 -5.84 -30.00 -20.40
C ILE A 289 -4.69 -29.50 -21.28
N GLU A 290 -3.50 -29.33 -20.72
CA GLU A 290 -2.32 -28.90 -21.46
C GLU A 290 -1.91 -29.93 -22.53
N ALA A 291 -1.99 -31.22 -22.21
CA ALA A 291 -1.57 -32.30 -23.12
C ALA A 291 -2.60 -32.63 -24.23
N GLU A 292 -3.90 -32.57 -23.89
CA GLU A 292 -4.96 -33.08 -24.79
C GLU A 292 -5.87 -31.97 -25.35
N GLY A 293 -5.75 -30.74 -24.85
CA GLY A 293 -6.54 -29.61 -25.30
C GLY A 293 -8.04 -29.85 -25.16
N LYS A 294 -8.80 -29.61 -26.22
CA LYS A 294 -10.27 -29.77 -26.25
C LYS A 294 -10.79 -31.18 -25.92
N LYS A 295 -9.96 -32.21 -26.07
CA LYS A 295 -10.34 -33.59 -25.68
C LYS A 295 -10.53 -33.72 -24.16
N ALA A 296 -9.97 -32.81 -23.36
CA ALA A 296 -10.10 -32.79 -21.91
C ALA A 296 -11.49 -32.36 -21.42
N VAL A 297 -12.38 -31.83 -22.26
CA VAL A 297 -13.73 -31.35 -21.87
C VAL A 297 -14.50 -32.42 -21.07
N SER A 298 -14.38 -33.69 -21.43
CA SER A 298 -15.04 -34.77 -20.70
C SER A 298 -14.59 -34.90 -19.23
N TYR A 299 -13.33 -34.60 -18.94
CA TYR A 299 -12.76 -34.62 -17.59
C TYR A 299 -13.20 -33.39 -16.78
N ILE A 300 -13.35 -32.24 -17.43
CA ILE A 300 -13.93 -31.02 -16.81
C ILE A 300 -15.38 -31.31 -16.40
N LEU A 301 -16.21 -31.82 -17.30
CA LEU A 301 -17.60 -32.16 -17.01
C LEU A 301 -17.73 -33.25 -15.92
N ALA A 302 -16.79 -34.19 -15.86
CA ALA A 302 -16.71 -35.15 -14.76
C ALA A 302 -16.35 -34.49 -13.44
N ALA A 303 -15.39 -33.55 -13.42
CA ALA A 303 -15.00 -32.80 -12.25
C ALA A 303 -16.14 -31.97 -11.68
N LEU A 304 -17.04 -31.43 -12.51
CA LEU A 304 -18.23 -30.68 -12.04
C LEU A 304 -19.23 -31.51 -11.25
N LYS A 305 -19.15 -32.86 -11.33
CA LYS A 305 -19.99 -33.77 -10.55
C LYS A 305 -19.40 -34.07 -9.15
N ASP A 306 -18.22 -33.62 -8.87
CA ASP A 306 -17.52 -33.88 -7.63
C ASP A 306 -18.19 -33.20 -6.44
N SER A 307 -18.11 -33.80 -5.26
CA SER A 307 -18.64 -33.23 -4.02
C SER A 307 -17.80 -32.06 -3.53
N ASN A 308 -16.49 -32.06 -3.80
CA ASN A 308 -15.56 -31.02 -3.39
C ASN A 308 -15.70 -29.75 -4.26
N ARG A 309 -16.15 -28.66 -3.68
CA ARG A 309 -16.36 -27.38 -4.39
C ARG A 309 -15.04 -26.79 -4.92
N GLU A 310 -13.96 -26.88 -4.16
CA GLU A 310 -12.66 -26.35 -4.54
C GLU A 310 -12.16 -26.98 -5.84
N TYR A 311 -12.30 -28.32 -5.95
CA TYR A 311 -11.95 -29.04 -7.16
C TYR A 311 -12.85 -28.64 -8.35
N ARG A 312 -14.16 -28.49 -8.16
CA ARG A 312 -15.08 -28.04 -9.21
C ARG A 312 -14.74 -26.64 -9.74
N VAL A 313 -14.53 -25.70 -8.82
CA VAL A 313 -14.19 -24.29 -9.17
C VAL A 313 -12.84 -24.23 -9.88
N ASN A 314 -11.86 -25.03 -9.44
CA ASN A 314 -10.57 -25.13 -10.11
C ASN A 314 -10.71 -25.74 -11.52
N ALA A 315 -11.54 -26.75 -11.71
CA ALA A 315 -11.83 -27.33 -13.02
C ALA A 315 -12.45 -26.30 -14.00
N LEU A 316 -13.36 -25.45 -13.52
CA LEU A 316 -13.93 -24.35 -14.31
C LEU A 316 -12.84 -23.32 -14.67
N ARG A 317 -12.01 -22.91 -13.73
CA ARG A 317 -10.91 -22.00 -14.00
C ARG A 317 -9.93 -22.55 -15.04
N LEU A 318 -9.54 -23.80 -14.93
CA LEU A 318 -8.65 -24.47 -15.89
C LEU A 318 -9.29 -24.61 -17.28
N SER A 319 -10.62 -24.71 -17.35
CA SER A 319 -11.33 -24.81 -18.62
C SER A 319 -11.23 -23.56 -19.50
N GLU A 320 -10.86 -22.42 -18.92
CA GLU A 320 -10.62 -21.16 -19.65
C GLU A 320 -9.56 -21.34 -20.76
N ASN A 321 -8.56 -22.21 -20.55
CA ASN A 321 -7.49 -22.47 -21.52
C ASN A 321 -7.99 -23.18 -22.80
N ILE A 322 -9.16 -23.81 -22.76
CA ILE A 322 -9.76 -24.55 -23.87
C ILE A 322 -11.19 -24.13 -24.17
N ALA A 323 -11.58 -22.95 -23.68
CA ALA A 323 -12.93 -22.42 -23.79
C ALA A 323 -13.33 -22.22 -25.26
N ASP A 324 -14.48 -22.82 -25.65
CA ASP A 324 -15.10 -22.66 -26.96
C ASP A 324 -16.62 -22.93 -26.85
N GLU A 325 -17.33 -22.72 -27.99
CA GLU A 325 -18.77 -22.91 -28.06
C GLU A 325 -19.22 -24.35 -27.69
N THR A 326 -18.37 -25.32 -27.90
CA THR A 326 -18.67 -26.73 -27.50
C THR A 326 -18.67 -26.86 -25.98
N LEU A 327 -17.68 -26.29 -25.31
CA LEU A 327 -17.63 -26.26 -23.85
C LEU A 327 -18.82 -25.46 -23.28
N TYR A 328 -19.09 -24.27 -23.84
CA TYR A 328 -20.21 -23.42 -23.38
C TYR A 328 -21.55 -24.14 -23.48
N ALA A 329 -21.82 -24.80 -24.58
CA ALA A 329 -23.05 -25.58 -24.77
C ALA A 329 -23.15 -26.76 -23.80
N ASN A 330 -22.04 -27.43 -23.48
CA ASN A 330 -22.02 -28.51 -22.49
C ASN A 330 -22.23 -28.01 -21.06
N LEU A 331 -21.64 -26.88 -20.69
CA LEU A 331 -21.89 -26.23 -19.40
C LEU A 331 -23.36 -25.78 -19.28
N ALA A 332 -23.93 -25.19 -20.34
CA ALA A 332 -25.34 -24.80 -20.37
C ALA A 332 -26.30 -25.99 -20.22
N LYS A 333 -25.98 -27.16 -20.79
CA LYS A 333 -26.74 -28.39 -20.55
C LYS A 333 -26.72 -28.79 -19.07
N THR A 334 -25.62 -28.57 -18.37
CA THR A 334 -25.51 -28.87 -16.92
C THR A 334 -26.41 -27.95 -16.10
N LEU A 335 -26.69 -26.73 -16.52
CA LEU A 335 -27.64 -25.80 -15.85
C LEU A 335 -29.07 -26.35 -15.89
N LYS A 336 -29.45 -27.13 -16.90
CA LYS A 336 -30.78 -27.75 -17.01
C LYS A 336 -30.95 -28.99 -16.15
N ALA A 337 -29.88 -29.60 -15.67
CA ALA A 337 -29.94 -30.81 -14.87
C ALA A 337 -30.49 -30.51 -13.45
N LYS A 338 -31.29 -31.46 -12.88
CA LYS A 338 -31.97 -31.24 -11.58
C LYS A 338 -31.03 -31.33 -10.36
N ASN A 339 -29.79 -31.73 -10.50
CA ASN A 339 -29.08 -32.42 -9.44
C ASN A 339 -28.03 -31.65 -8.62
N ASN A 340 -27.61 -30.43 -8.93
CA ASN A 340 -26.62 -29.76 -8.07
C ASN A 340 -26.70 -28.24 -8.16
N LYS A 341 -27.38 -27.65 -7.17
CA LYS A 341 -27.60 -26.21 -7.07
C LYS A 341 -26.27 -25.42 -7.05
N LYS A 342 -25.28 -25.88 -6.27
CA LYS A 342 -23.96 -25.22 -6.15
C LYS A 342 -23.19 -25.21 -7.47
N VAL A 343 -23.30 -26.29 -8.27
CA VAL A 343 -22.66 -26.36 -9.59
C VAL A 343 -23.27 -25.36 -10.56
N LYS A 344 -24.59 -25.14 -10.49
CA LYS A 344 -25.27 -24.15 -11.34
C LYS A 344 -24.77 -22.75 -11.06
N ALA A 345 -24.69 -22.35 -9.78
CA ALA A 345 -24.15 -21.05 -9.39
C ALA A 345 -22.70 -20.88 -9.82
N ASP A 346 -21.85 -21.92 -9.65
CA ASP A 346 -20.44 -21.88 -10.08
C ASP A 346 -20.32 -21.69 -11.60
N ILE A 347 -21.14 -22.38 -12.43
CA ILE A 347 -21.16 -22.24 -13.89
C ILE A 347 -21.67 -20.85 -14.31
N LEU A 348 -22.75 -20.35 -13.69
CA LEU A 348 -23.29 -19.02 -13.98
C LEU A 348 -22.26 -17.93 -13.70
N ASN A 349 -21.58 -18.01 -12.55
CA ASN A 349 -20.49 -17.09 -12.22
C ASN A 349 -19.36 -17.17 -13.25
N TRP A 350 -19.01 -18.37 -13.70
CA TRP A 350 -18.00 -18.58 -14.74
C TRP A 350 -18.43 -17.97 -16.07
N PHE A 351 -19.68 -18.16 -16.52
CA PHE A 351 -20.22 -17.52 -17.72
C PHE A 351 -20.11 -16.00 -17.65
N GLY A 352 -20.47 -15.41 -16.49
CA GLY A 352 -20.35 -13.97 -16.26
C GLY A 352 -18.91 -13.49 -16.34
N THR A 353 -17.99 -14.19 -15.70
CA THR A 353 -16.57 -13.81 -15.66
C THR A 353 -15.91 -13.91 -17.02
N ASN A 354 -16.30 -14.89 -17.83
CA ASN A 354 -15.75 -15.11 -19.18
C ASN A 354 -16.57 -14.45 -20.29
N HIS A 355 -17.57 -13.62 -19.93
CA HIS A 355 -18.42 -12.88 -20.86
C HIS A 355 -19.01 -13.77 -21.98
N VAL A 356 -19.59 -14.93 -21.61
CA VAL A 356 -20.10 -15.93 -22.57
C VAL A 356 -21.45 -15.49 -23.13
N VAL A 357 -21.41 -14.64 -24.15
CA VAL A 357 -22.60 -14.03 -24.78
C VAL A 357 -23.51 -15.07 -25.43
N SER A 358 -22.94 -16.13 -26.02
CA SER A 358 -23.71 -17.16 -26.73
C SER A 358 -24.65 -17.97 -25.82
N GLN A 359 -24.47 -17.89 -24.50
CA GLN A 359 -25.29 -18.63 -23.54
C GLN A 359 -26.18 -17.69 -22.67
N ILE A 360 -26.42 -16.47 -23.13
CA ILE A 360 -27.19 -15.47 -22.37
C ILE A 360 -28.61 -15.96 -22.06
N ASP A 361 -29.28 -16.66 -22.96
CA ASP A 361 -30.62 -17.20 -22.75
C ASP A 361 -30.65 -18.24 -21.60
N ALA A 362 -29.59 -19.06 -21.49
CA ALA A 362 -29.47 -20.00 -20.40
C ALA A 362 -29.22 -19.29 -19.06
N VAL A 363 -28.50 -18.16 -19.06
CA VAL A 363 -28.31 -17.31 -17.89
C VAL A 363 -29.62 -16.67 -17.48
N ILE A 364 -30.35 -16.04 -18.41
CA ILE A 364 -31.63 -15.36 -18.13
C ILE A 364 -32.66 -16.33 -17.56
N THR A 365 -32.78 -17.54 -18.14
CA THR A 365 -33.68 -18.57 -17.61
C THR A 365 -33.43 -18.91 -16.13
N ASN A 366 -32.20 -18.84 -15.68
CA ASN A 366 -31.84 -19.11 -14.27
C ASN A 366 -32.03 -17.90 -13.32
N MET A 367 -32.35 -16.71 -13.84
CA MET A 367 -32.70 -15.56 -13.00
C MET A 367 -34.06 -15.74 -12.30
N ASP A 368 -34.89 -16.68 -12.78
CA ASP A 368 -36.20 -17.05 -12.19
C ASP A 368 -36.11 -18.33 -11.34
N SER A 369 -34.92 -18.74 -10.95
CA SER A 369 -34.74 -19.91 -10.10
C SER A 369 -35.38 -19.70 -8.72
N ASP A 370 -36.06 -20.71 -8.18
CA ASP A 370 -36.54 -20.75 -6.79
C ASP A 370 -35.39 -20.77 -5.78
N ASP A 371 -34.17 -21.10 -6.22
CA ASP A 371 -32.97 -21.07 -5.39
C ASP A 371 -32.31 -19.70 -5.50
N GLU A 372 -32.22 -19.01 -4.37
CA GLU A 372 -31.71 -17.64 -4.28
C GLU A 372 -30.23 -17.53 -4.76
N GLU A 373 -29.38 -18.52 -4.44
CA GLU A 373 -27.97 -18.52 -4.86
C GLU A 373 -27.85 -18.60 -6.38
N ILE A 374 -28.69 -19.42 -7.01
CA ILE A 374 -28.72 -19.55 -8.47
C ILE A 374 -29.26 -18.27 -9.12
N ALA A 375 -30.38 -17.72 -8.62
CA ALA A 375 -30.97 -16.51 -9.15
C ALA A 375 -30.00 -15.33 -9.09
N ILE A 376 -29.35 -15.10 -7.94
CA ILE A 376 -28.36 -14.03 -7.77
C ILE A 376 -27.13 -14.25 -8.65
N ALA A 377 -26.64 -15.48 -8.79
CA ALA A 377 -25.51 -15.79 -9.69
C ALA A 377 -25.88 -15.49 -11.16
N ALA A 378 -27.10 -15.84 -11.58
CA ALA A 378 -27.59 -15.56 -12.93
C ALA A 378 -27.72 -14.06 -13.20
N ILE A 379 -28.31 -13.30 -12.28
CA ILE A 379 -28.44 -11.84 -12.36
C ILE A 379 -27.06 -11.18 -12.45
N THR A 380 -26.13 -11.63 -11.61
CA THR A 380 -24.75 -11.11 -11.62
C THR A 380 -24.03 -11.44 -12.92
N ALA A 381 -24.19 -12.65 -13.43
CA ALA A 381 -23.63 -13.10 -14.69
C ALA A 381 -24.18 -12.28 -15.86
N ALA A 382 -25.49 -12.04 -15.92
CA ALA A 382 -26.11 -11.22 -16.96
C ALA A 382 -25.53 -9.79 -17.01
N GLY A 383 -25.32 -9.19 -15.84
CA GLY A 383 -24.68 -7.86 -15.74
C GLY A 383 -23.25 -7.80 -16.28
N LYS A 384 -22.46 -8.86 -16.02
CA LYS A 384 -21.09 -9.00 -16.52
C LYS A 384 -21.02 -9.31 -18.02
N ILE A 385 -21.91 -10.17 -18.52
CA ILE A 385 -21.99 -10.53 -19.94
C ILE A 385 -22.38 -9.31 -20.76
N GLY A 386 -23.38 -8.56 -20.31
CA GLY A 386 -23.87 -7.37 -21.02
C GLY A 386 -24.77 -7.70 -22.21
N GLY A 387 -24.99 -6.71 -23.07
CA GLY A 387 -25.84 -6.80 -24.25
C GLY A 387 -27.31 -6.47 -23.96
N ASP A 388 -28.09 -6.18 -25.03
CA ASP A 388 -29.47 -5.65 -24.89
C ASP A 388 -30.41 -6.66 -24.21
N THR A 389 -30.32 -7.93 -24.56
CA THR A 389 -31.14 -9.00 -23.97
C THR A 389 -30.93 -9.12 -22.45
N ALA A 390 -29.66 -9.07 -22.01
CA ALA A 390 -29.32 -9.07 -20.57
C ALA A 390 -29.85 -7.82 -19.88
N LEU A 391 -29.74 -6.67 -20.53
CA LEU A 391 -30.18 -5.39 -19.99
C LEU A 391 -31.68 -5.34 -19.76
N GLU A 392 -32.47 -5.78 -20.74
CA GLU A 392 -33.92 -5.88 -20.65
C GLU A 392 -34.36 -6.82 -19.52
N ALA A 393 -33.73 -8.00 -19.45
CA ALA A 393 -34.01 -8.96 -18.38
C ALA A 393 -33.69 -8.40 -16.99
N LEU A 394 -32.54 -7.69 -16.81
CA LEU A 394 -32.17 -7.06 -15.56
C LEU A 394 -33.10 -5.93 -15.15
N ILE A 395 -33.57 -5.11 -16.10
CA ILE A 395 -34.56 -4.06 -15.83
C ILE A 395 -35.88 -4.67 -15.37
N ALA A 396 -36.34 -5.75 -16.01
CA ALA A 396 -37.56 -6.46 -15.58
C ALA A 396 -37.44 -7.00 -14.15
N LYS A 397 -36.23 -7.44 -13.72
CA LYS A 397 -35.96 -7.93 -12.35
C LYS A 397 -36.00 -6.85 -11.28
N LEU A 398 -36.00 -5.57 -11.63
CA LEU A 398 -36.20 -4.47 -10.66
C LEU A 398 -37.57 -4.51 -9.98
N ASN A 399 -38.53 -5.23 -10.56
CA ASN A 399 -39.86 -5.49 -9.95
C ASN A 399 -39.96 -6.94 -9.41
N SER A 400 -38.94 -7.42 -8.72
CA SER A 400 -38.90 -8.77 -8.16
C SER A 400 -38.25 -8.79 -6.78
N ASN A 401 -38.32 -9.97 -6.11
CA ASN A 401 -37.64 -10.19 -4.85
C ASN A 401 -36.11 -10.05 -4.95
N HIS A 402 -35.56 -10.01 -6.17
CA HIS A 402 -34.13 -9.83 -6.45
C HIS A 402 -33.77 -8.44 -6.96
N ALA A 403 -34.62 -7.43 -6.71
CA ALA A 403 -34.43 -6.05 -7.16
C ALA A 403 -33.06 -5.46 -6.75
N ASP A 404 -32.58 -5.76 -5.55
CA ASP A 404 -31.27 -5.31 -5.06
C ASP A 404 -30.11 -5.92 -5.87
N ALA A 405 -30.20 -7.21 -6.20
CA ALA A 405 -29.21 -7.89 -7.02
C ALA A 405 -29.21 -7.33 -8.47
N ALA A 406 -30.39 -7.11 -9.03
CA ALA A 406 -30.55 -6.49 -10.35
C ALA A 406 -30.00 -5.06 -10.38
N THR A 407 -30.26 -4.27 -9.34
CA THR A 407 -29.69 -2.91 -9.20
C THR A 407 -28.18 -2.94 -9.19
N LYS A 408 -27.57 -3.83 -8.40
CA LYS A 408 -26.11 -3.99 -8.35
C LYS A 408 -25.54 -4.40 -9.71
N ALA A 409 -26.19 -5.33 -10.40
CA ALA A 409 -25.79 -5.78 -11.73
C ALA A 409 -25.87 -4.66 -12.76
N LEU A 410 -26.91 -3.83 -12.73
CA LEU A 410 -27.07 -2.67 -13.60
C LEU A 410 -26.07 -1.55 -13.31
N LEU A 411 -25.64 -1.36 -12.05
CA LEU A 411 -24.60 -0.40 -11.70
C LEU A 411 -23.24 -0.79 -12.27
N SER A 412 -22.93 -2.09 -12.34
CA SER A 412 -21.68 -2.64 -12.89
C SER A 412 -21.84 -3.22 -14.30
N PHE A 413 -22.91 -2.88 -15.00
CA PHE A 413 -23.25 -3.46 -16.31
C PHE A 413 -22.19 -3.18 -17.37
N ASN A 414 -21.84 -4.22 -18.11
CA ASN A 414 -20.90 -4.13 -19.21
C ASN A 414 -21.60 -3.61 -20.49
N GLY A 415 -21.62 -2.29 -20.64
CA GLY A 415 -22.23 -1.65 -21.81
C GLY A 415 -22.91 -0.31 -21.51
N LYS A 416 -23.45 0.32 -22.55
CA LYS A 416 -24.20 1.57 -22.46
C LYS A 416 -25.66 1.28 -22.08
N ILE A 417 -26.14 1.84 -20.97
CA ILE A 417 -27.49 1.55 -20.46
C ILE A 417 -28.37 2.81 -20.26
N ASN A 418 -27.82 4.01 -20.44
CA ASN A 418 -28.52 5.24 -20.11
C ASN A 418 -29.86 5.35 -20.84
N ASN A 419 -29.91 5.05 -22.13
CA ASN A 419 -31.17 5.10 -22.89
C ASN A 419 -32.26 4.16 -22.35
N ASN A 420 -31.86 2.97 -21.91
CA ASN A 420 -32.78 2.00 -21.35
C ASN A 420 -33.24 2.41 -19.96
N ILE A 421 -32.36 2.99 -19.14
CA ILE A 421 -32.73 3.61 -17.86
C ILE A 421 -33.71 4.77 -18.09
N MET A 422 -33.47 5.63 -19.09
CA MET A 422 -34.38 6.72 -19.42
C MET A 422 -35.76 6.24 -19.83
N LYS A 423 -35.88 5.12 -20.56
CA LYS A 423 -37.17 4.47 -20.88
C LYS A 423 -37.82 3.87 -19.64
N ALA A 424 -37.03 3.22 -18.80
CA ALA A 424 -37.51 2.54 -17.56
C ALA A 424 -38.04 3.52 -16.50
N LEU A 425 -37.67 4.81 -16.56
CA LEU A 425 -38.29 5.86 -15.75
C LEU A 425 -39.80 6.04 -16.02
N ASP A 426 -40.31 5.63 -17.18
CA ASP A 426 -41.72 5.67 -17.52
C ASP A 426 -42.44 4.33 -17.26
N ALA A 427 -41.76 3.31 -16.75
CA ALA A 427 -42.31 1.99 -16.47
C ALA A 427 -43.17 1.96 -15.18
N ASP A 428 -43.56 0.76 -14.75
CA ASP A 428 -44.35 0.54 -13.54
C ASP A 428 -43.67 1.13 -12.30
N LYS A 429 -44.45 1.42 -11.26
CA LYS A 429 -44.03 2.09 -10.03
C LYS A 429 -42.74 1.53 -9.43
N ALA A 430 -42.64 0.20 -9.27
CA ALA A 430 -41.47 -0.42 -8.65
C ALA A 430 -40.19 -0.25 -9.48
N ILE A 431 -40.30 -0.45 -10.80
CA ILE A 431 -39.20 -0.24 -11.74
C ILE A 431 -38.80 1.23 -11.75
N ARG A 432 -39.77 2.16 -11.77
CA ARG A 432 -39.55 3.60 -11.75
C ARG A 432 -38.75 4.05 -10.52
N ILE A 433 -39.12 3.58 -9.33
CA ILE A 433 -38.41 3.90 -8.07
C ILE A 433 -36.97 3.37 -8.11
N ALA A 434 -36.75 2.13 -8.52
CA ALA A 434 -35.42 1.55 -8.65
C ALA A 434 -34.59 2.28 -9.70
N THR A 435 -35.19 2.68 -10.81
CA THR A 435 -34.55 3.41 -11.91
C THR A 435 -34.17 4.83 -11.52
N LEU A 436 -34.99 5.53 -10.70
CA LEU A 436 -34.62 6.82 -10.10
C LEU A 436 -33.34 6.70 -9.27
N ASN A 437 -33.23 5.66 -8.47
CA ASN A 437 -32.01 5.41 -7.69
C ASN A 437 -30.80 5.09 -8.58
N LEU A 438 -30.97 4.33 -9.66
CA LEU A 438 -29.93 4.05 -10.64
C LEU A 438 -29.47 5.33 -11.37
N ALA A 439 -30.40 6.17 -11.83
CA ALA A 439 -30.10 7.43 -12.51
C ALA A 439 -29.27 8.36 -11.61
N SER A 440 -29.65 8.45 -10.33
CA SER A 440 -28.91 9.22 -9.34
C SER A 440 -27.50 8.67 -9.10
N THR A 441 -27.36 7.36 -8.88
CA THR A 441 -26.07 6.74 -8.60
C THR A 441 -25.11 6.81 -9.77
N ARG A 442 -25.64 6.81 -10.99
CA ARG A 442 -24.87 6.95 -12.23
C ARG A 442 -24.63 8.40 -12.67
N SER A 443 -25.14 9.36 -11.92
CA SER A 443 -25.06 10.80 -12.22
C SER A 443 -25.57 11.14 -13.62
N MET A 444 -26.77 10.68 -13.93
CA MET A 444 -27.39 10.85 -15.26
C MET A 444 -28.08 12.23 -15.36
N ASP A 445 -27.37 13.21 -15.87
CA ASP A 445 -27.89 14.57 -16.07
C ASP A 445 -29.04 14.63 -17.08
N GLU A 446 -29.06 13.75 -18.07
CA GLU A 446 -30.19 13.61 -19.00
C GLU A 446 -31.53 13.22 -18.35
N ALA A 447 -31.46 12.65 -17.12
CA ALA A 447 -32.67 12.29 -16.38
C ALA A 447 -33.27 13.45 -15.57
N THR A 448 -32.60 14.58 -15.48
CA THR A 448 -32.94 15.70 -14.59
C THR A 448 -34.40 16.17 -14.80
N ASP A 449 -34.84 16.38 -16.03
CA ASP A 449 -36.20 16.86 -16.31
C ASP A 449 -37.29 15.86 -15.88
N LYS A 450 -37.07 14.55 -16.10
CA LYS A 450 -38.01 13.51 -15.65
C LYS A 450 -38.07 13.45 -14.14
N VAL A 451 -36.91 13.56 -13.46
CA VAL A 451 -36.82 13.57 -11.99
C VAL A 451 -37.58 14.77 -11.41
N PHE A 452 -37.39 15.98 -11.95
CA PHE A 452 -38.16 17.16 -11.50
C PHE A 452 -39.68 17.01 -11.72
N ASN A 453 -40.14 16.41 -12.83
CA ASN A 453 -41.55 16.14 -13.07
C ASN A 453 -42.12 15.16 -12.06
N MET A 454 -41.34 14.19 -11.60
CA MET A 454 -41.75 13.19 -10.60
C MET A 454 -41.84 13.74 -9.18
N LEU A 455 -41.33 14.93 -8.88
CA LEU A 455 -41.53 15.60 -7.59
C LEU A 455 -43.01 15.95 -7.32
N THR A 456 -43.83 16.04 -8.35
CA THR A 456 -45.25 16.29 -8.24
C THR A 456 -46.11 15.05 -8.45
N SER A 457 -45.53 13.87 -8.51
CA SER A 457 -46.24 12.59 -8.68
C SER A 457 -47.30 12.40 -7.58
N PRO A 458 -48.49 11.88 -7.92
CA PRO A 458 -49.49 11.54 -6.91
C PRO A 458 -49.04 10.45 -5.97
N GLU A 459 -48.09 9.62 -6.39
CA GLU A 459 -47.53 8.50 -5.59
C GLU A 459 -46.42 8.99 -4.64
N ASN A 460 -46.66 8.89 -3.33
CA ASN A 460 -45.73 9.38 -2.32
C ASN A 460 -44.32 8.74 -2.39
N ASP A 461 -44.26 7.43 -2.70
CA ASP A 461 -43.00 6.69 -2.79
C ASP A 461 -42.16 7.17 -3.99
N VAL A 462 -42.83 7.44 -5.13
CA VAL A 462 -42.17 8.01 -6.32
C VAL A 462 -41.64 9.40 -6.03
N ARG A 463 -42.45 10.27 -5.35
CA ARG A 463 -41.98 11.60 -4.95
C ARG A 463 -40.76 11.51 -4.06
N THR A 464 -40.80 10.63 -3.05
CA THR A 464 -39.67 10.44 -2.11
C THR A 464 -38.41 9.98 -2.86
N ALA A 465 -38.55 9.02 -3.79
CA ALA A 465 -37.44 8.55 -4.62
C ALA A 465 -36.92 9.66 -5.54
N ALA A 466 -37.81 10.50 -6.09
CA ALA A 466 -37.43 11.62 -6.95
C ALA A 466 -36.62 12.70 -6.19
N TYR A 467 -37.05 13.08 -4.97
CA TYR A 467 -36.27 13.99 -4.12
C TYR A 467 -34.87 13.44 -3.82
N LYS A 468 -34.78 12.15 -3.54
CA LYS A 468 -33.49 11.48 -3.33
C LYS A 468 -32.65 11.44 -4.61
N ALA A 469 -33.28 11.20 -5.75
CA ALA A 469 -32.59 11.12 -7.03
C ALA A 469 -31.98 12.46 -7.50
N LEU A 470 -32.54 13.61 -7.08
CA LEU A 470 -31.95 14.92 -7.35
C LEU A 470 -30.45 14.98 -6.96
N GLU A 471 -30.07 14.30 -5.88
CA GLU A 471 -28.68 14.33 -5.39
C GLU A 471 -27.62 13.95 -6.43
N GLY A 472 -27.99 13.11 -7.41
CA GLY A 472 -27.05 12.60 -8.42
C GLY A 472 -27.29 13.10 -9.83
N VAL A 473 -28.49 13.62 -10.16
CA VAL A 473 -28.83 13.99 -11.53
C VAL A 473 -28.68 15.47 -11.84
N VAL A 474 -28.55 16.33 -10.81
CA VAL A 474 -28.46 17.78 -10.99
C VAL A 474 -27.03 18.28 -11.17
N GLY A 475 -26.90 19.35 -11.95
CA GLY A 475 -25.64 20.06 -12.16
C GLY A 475 -25.74 21.56 -11.83
N PRO A 476 -24.67 22.33 -12.09
CA PRO A 476 -24.66 23.78 -11.83
C PRO A 476 -25.76 24.56 -12.54
N SER A 477 -26.20 24.11 -13.73
CA SER A 477 -27.29 24.69 -14.51
C SER A 477 -28.66 24.59 -13.84
N ASP A 478 -28.81 23.65 -12.89
CA ASP A 478 -30.10 23.39 -12.21
C ASP A 478 -30.28 24.19 -10.93
N LEU A 479 -29.29 24.96 -10.52
CA LEU A 479 -29.32 25.72 -9.26
C LEU A 479 -30.51 26.68 -9.16
N GLU A 480 -30.90 27.27 -10.25
CA GLU A 480 -32.10 28.15 -10.28
C GLU A 480 -33.38 27.37 -9.98
N ARG A 481 -33.52 26.18 -10.58
CA ARG A 481 -34.67 25.28 -10.31
C ARG A 481 -34.70 24.79 -8.88
N LEU A 482 -33.54 24.41 -8.38
CA LEU A 482 -33.36 23.96 -6.97
C LEU A 482 -33.64 25.10 -5.99
N SER A 483 -33.21 26.33 -6.30
CA SER A 483 -33.50 27.51 -5.50
C SER A 483 -35.00 27.80 -5.42
N ARG A 484 -35.71 27.76 -6.57
CA ARG A 484 -37.17 27.91 -6.58
C ARG A 484 -37.88 26.77 -5.85
N LEU A 485 -37.32 25.55 -5.87
CA LEU A 485 -37.88 24.41 -5.17
C LEU A 485 -37.72 24.55 -3.66
N ILE A 486 -36.53 24.90 -3.16
CA ILE A 486 -36.27 24.98 -1.73
C ILE A 486 -37.04 26.11 -1.04
N GLU A 487 -37.30 27.23 -1.75
CA GLU A 487 -38.09 28.35 -1.23
C GLU A 487 -39.58 28.02 -1.06
N LYS A 488 -40.08 27.03 -1.83
CA LYS A 488 -41.49 26.58 -1.76
C LYS A 488 -41.69 25.37 -0.88
N GLU A 489 -40.63 24.68 -0.53
CA GLU A 489 -40.67 23.42 0.19
C GLU A 489 -40.69 23.65 1.70
N SER A 490 -41.29 22.74 2.43
CA SER A 490 -41.30 22.73 3.88
C SER A 490 -41.03 21.36 4.45
N GLY A 491 -40.34 21.31 5.60
CA GLY A 491 -40.14 20.08 6.35
C GLY A 491 -39.10 19.12 5.78
N LYS A 492 -39.47 17.84 5.62
CA LYS A 492 -38.55 16.70 5.44
C LYS A 492 -37.75 16.68 4.13
N ASN A 493 -38.16 17.40 3.10
CA ASN A 493 -37.48 17.39 1.80
C ASN A 493 -36.37 18.45 1.68
N ILE A 494 -36.34 19.44 2.58
CA ILE A 494 -35.30 20.50 2.59
C ILE A 494 -33.88 19.88 2.62
N PRO A 495 -33.54 18.92 3.48
CA PRO A 495 -32.20 18.33 3.52
C PRO A 495 -31.77 17.66 2.21
N GLN A 496 -32.71 17.02 1.48
CA GLN A 496 -32.43 16.39 0.19
C GLN A 496 -32.13 17.46 -0.88
N ILE A 497 -32.90 18.54 -0.91
CA ILE A 497 -32.67 19.65 -1.84
C ILE A 497 -31.34 20.34 -1.53
N GLN A 498 -31.04 20.60 -0.25
CA GLN A 498 -29.74 21.12 0.17
C GLN A 498 -28.58 20.23 -0.27
N LYS A 499 -28.74 18.89 -0.16
CA LYS A 499 -27.74 17.94 -0.61
C LYS A 499 -27.60 17.96 -2.13
N ALA A 500 -28.70 18.02 -2.88
CA ALA A 500 -28.68 18.17 -4.32
C ALA A 500 -27.96 19.48 -4.74
N MET A 501 -28.25 20.60 -4.09
CA MET A 501 -27.58 21.88 -4.35
C MET A 501 -26.08 21.83 -4.06
N ARG A 502 -25.67 21.17 -2.97
CA ARG A 502 -24.24 20.96 -2.67
C ARG A 502 -23.55 20.16 -3.76
N ASN A 503 -24.18 19.06 -4.20
CA ASN A 503 -23.65 18.23 -5.26
C ASN A 503 -23.60 18.98 -6.61
N ALA A 504 -24.59 19.83 -6.88
CA ALA A 504 -24.63 20.65 -8.08
C ALA A 504 -23.47 21.67 -8.15
N VAL A 505 -23.04 22.22 -7.01
CA VAL A 505 -21.92 23.17 -6.99
C VAL A 505 -20.55 22.51 -6.86
N LEU A 506 -20.49 21.27 -6.40
CA LEU A 506 -19.24 20.55 -6.15
C LEU A 506 -18.26 20.48 -7.34
N PRO A 507 -18.72 20.31 -8.61
CA PRO A 507 -17.84 20.32 -9.77
C PRO A 507 -17.21 21.67 -10.08
N LEU A 508 -17.74 22.76 -9.54
CA LEU A 508 -17.20 24.10 -9.77
C LEU A 508 -15.89 24.32 -8.97
N PRO A 509 -14.95 25.12 -9.52
CA PRO A 509 -13.80 25.58 -8.76
C PRO A 509 -14.25 26.27 -7.46
N LYS A 510 -13.52 26.07 -6.35
CA LYS A 510 -13.93 26.55 -5.03
C LYS A 510 -14.18 28.04 -4.94
N ASP A 511 -13.42 28.84 -5.67
CA ASP A 511 -13.61 30.30 -5.79
C ASP A 511 -14.93 30.67 -6.46
N LYS A 512 -15.43 29.84 -7.37
CA LYS A 512 -16.70 30.06 -8.07
C LYS A 512 -17.92 29.52 -7.31
N GLN A 513 -17.75 28.55 -6.42
CA GLN A 513 -18.88 27.95 -5.68
C GLN A 513 -19.66 29.01 -4.91
N TYR A 514 -18.97 29.88 -4.15
CA TYR A 514 -19.60 30.97 -3.42
C TYR A 514 -20.31 31.96 -4.36
N ALA A 515 -19.61 32.45 -5.40
CA ALA A 515 -20.14 33.42 -6.33
C ALA A 515 -21.42 32.93 -7.04
N THR A 516 -21.52 31.62 -7.25
CA THR A 516 -22.68 30.98 -7.92
C THR A 516 -23.89 30.88 -6.97
N VAL A 517 -23.67 30.69 -5.64
CA VAL A 517 -24.76 30.50 -4.67
C VAL A 517 -25.25 31.81 -4.07
N ILE A 518 -24.36 32.79 -3.85
CA ILE A 518 -24.70 34.02 -3.11
C ILE A 518 -25.86 34.84 -3.70
N PRO A 519 -26.09 34.90 -5.04
CA PRO A 519 -27.26 35.58 -5.60
C PRO A 519 -28.60 35.03 -5.14
N TYR A 520 -28.68 33.73 -4.85
CA TYR A 520 -29.88 33.08 -4.32
C TYR A 520 -30.08 33.37 -2.84
N VAL A 521 -29.01 33.35 -2.07
CA VAL A 521 -29.00 33.72 -0.63
C VAL A 521 -29.56 35.15 -0.45
N ASN A 522 -29.06 36.09 -1.24
CA ASN A 522 -29.45 37.50 -1.16
C ASN A 522 -30.91 37.77 -1.57
N LYS A 523 -31.52 36.87 -2.36
CA LYS A 523 -32.94 36.99 -2.78
C LYS A 523 -33.87 36.22 -1.87
N SER A 524 -33.36 35.35 -1.03
CA SER A 524 -34.14 34.49 -0.15
C SER A 524 -34.75 35.26 1.04
N CYS A 525 -36.00 34.94 1.36
CA CYS A 525 -36.62 35.38 2.61
C CYS A 525 -36.07 34.60 3.82
N ASN A 526 -35.46 33.42 3.57
CA ASN A 526 -34.84 32.62 4.59
C ASN A 526 -33.41 32.15 4.15
N PRO A 527 -32.39 32.99 4.33
CA PRO A 527 -31.01 32.71 3.94
C PRO A 527 -30.46 31.42 4.55
N SER A 528 -30.97 30.96 5.70
CA SER A 528 -30.50 29.77 6.40
C SER A 528 -30.66 28.47 5.56
N LEU A 529 -31.58 28.44 4.61
CA LEU A 529 -31.78 27.33 3.67
C LEU A 529 -30.51 27.03 2.85
N TYR A 530 -29.67 28.04 2.61
CA TYR A 530 -28.48 27.94 1.78
C TYR A 530 -27.18 27.76 2.58
N TYR A 531 -27.19 27.90 3.92
CA TYR A 531 -25.96 27.79 4.70
C TYR A 531 -25.23 26.45 4.52
N PRO A 532 -25.90 25.28 4.45
CA PRO A 532 -25.20 24.02 4.17
C PRO A 532 -24.52 24.00 2.79
N VAL A 533 -25.06 24.75 1.81
CA VAL A 533 -24.49 24.87 0.46
C VAL A 533 -23.28 25.81 0.46
N LEU A 534 -23.35 26.93 1.16
CA LEU A 534 -22.23 27.85 1.39
C LEU A 534 -21.09 27.17 2.15
N ALA A 535 -21.43 26.32 3.16
CA ALA A 535 -20.46 25.57 3.91
C ALA A 535 -19.64 24.59 3.04
N GLN A 536 -20.20 24.11 1.94
CA GLN A 536 -19.49 23.27 0.97
C GLN A 536 -18.33 24.03 0.29
N ALA A 537 -18.52 25.29 -0.07
CA ALA A 537 -17.47 26.14 -0.58
C ALA A 537 -16.38 26.38 0.48
N GLY A 538 -16.79 26.71 1.71
CA GLY A 538 -15.94 26.83 2.89
C GLY A 538 -14.83 27.87 2.76
N ASN A 539 -14.96 28.82 1.80
CA ASN A 539 -14.02 29.92 1.61
C ASN A 539 -14.32 31.04 2.62
N PRO A 540 -13.45 32.05 2.78
CA PRO A 540 -13.64 33.13 3.74
C PRO A 540 -14.95 33.87 3.59
N GLU A 541 -15.41 34.11 2.35
CA GLU A 541 -16.63 34.81 2.01
C GLU A 541 -17.87 34.01 2.45
N SER A 542 -17.88 32.70 2.22
CA SER A 542 -18.92 31.78 2.70
C SER A 542 -18.99 31.77 4.23
N ILE A 543 -17.83 31.69 4.89
CA ILE A 543 -17.75 31.70 6.35
C ILE A 543 -18.31 33.03 6.90
N ALA A 544 -17.93 34.17 6.29
CA ALA A 544 -18.40 35.49 6.72
C ALA A 544 -19.92 35.63 6.54
N GLU A 545 -20.49 35.10 5.46
CA GLU A 545 -21.93 35.13 5.19
C GLU A 545 -22.71 34.28 6.21
N ILE A 546 -22.25 33.06 6.49
CA ILE A 546 -22.87 32.22 7.52
C ILE A 546 -22.75 32.84 8.90
N LEU A 547 -21.63 33.53 9.22
CA LEU A 547 -21.43 34.22 10.48
C LEU A 547 -22.41 35.41 10.68
N LYS A 548 -22.85 36.08 9.60
CA LYS A 548 -23.94 37.07 9.70
C LYS A 548 -25.21 36.42 10.22
N GLY A 549 -25.56 35.25 9.72
CA GLY A 549 -26.70 34.49 10.23
C GLY A 549 -26.53 34.00 11.65
N TYR A 550 -25.30 33.58 12.03
CA TYR A 550 -24.97 33.20 13.39
C TYR A 550 -25.14 34.33 14.41
N ASN A 551 -24.77 35.54 14.03
CA ASN A 551 -24.93 36.73 14.84
C ASN A 551 -26.32 37.38 14.75
N GLY A 552 -27.19 36.86 13.84
CA GLY A 552 -28.54 37.32 13.60
C GLY A 552 -29.61 36.31 14.04
N ASN A 553 -30.65 36.20 13.22
CA ASN A 553 -31.86 35.43 13.56
C ASN A 553 -31.73 33.90 13.29
N TYR A 554 -30.65 33.44 12.65
CA TYR A 554 -30.47 32.03 12.18
C TYR A 554 -29.30 31.34 12.87
N LYS A 555 -29.14 31.63 14.18
CA LYS A 555 -27.96 31.21 14.96
C LYS A 555 -27.74 29.71 14.93
N GLN A 556 -28.78 28.89 15.08
CA GLN A 556 -28.65 27.44 15.17
C GLN A 556 -28.34 26.81 13.80
N GLU A 557 -29.02 27.23 12.74
CA GLU A 557 -28.81 26.76 11.38
C GLU A 557 -27.42 27.16 10.86
N ALA A 558 -26.99 28.36 11.19
CA ALA A 558 -25.67 28.85 10.88
C ALA A 558 -24.59 28.03 11.61
N PHE A 559 -24.77 27.81 12.93
CA PHE A 559 -23.83 26.99 13.70
C PHE A 559 -23.74 25.57 13.16
N ALA A 560 -24.88 24.91 12.87
CA ALA A 560 -24.94 23.59 12.27
C ALA A 560 -24.17 23.51 10.93
N SER A 561 -24.12 24.61 10.19
CA SER A 561 -23.37 24.70 8.92
C SER A 561 -21.89 25.00 9.16
N LEU A 562 -21.53 25.90 10.08
CA LEU A 562 -20.14 26.26 10.41
C LEU A 562 -19.33 25.07 10.89
N VAL A 563 -19.90 24.21 11.75
CA VAL A 563 -19.18 23.02 12.26
C VAL A 563 -18.85 21.98 11.17
N ASN A 564 -19.51 22.06 10.02
CA ASN A 564 -19.28 21.15 8.90
C ASN A 564 -18.22 21.68 7.91
N ILE A 565 -17.75 22.91 8.04
CA ILE A 565 -16.73 23.48 7.15
C ILE A 565 -15.38 22.84 7.45
N ASP A 566 -14.73 22.29 6.41
CA ASP A 566 -13.40 21.70 6.49
C ASP A 566 -12.34 22.69 5.99
N ASN A 567 -12.13 23.74 6.76
CA ASN A 567 -11.16 24.80 6.47
C ASN A 567 -10.43 25.18 7.74
N ILE A 568 -9.10 25.32 7.65
CA ILE A 568 -8.23 25.67 8.77
C ILE A 568 -8.59 27.02 9.40
N LYS A 569 -9.15 27.96 8.64
CA LYS A 569 -9.63 29.27 9.13
C LYS A 569 -10.77 29.13 10.15
N MET A 570 -11.47 28.00 10.15
CA MET A 570 -12.50 27.70 11.14
C MET A 570 -11.95 27.50 12.55
N ILE A 571 -10.66 27.22 12.71
CA ILE A 571 -10.04 27.04 14.04
C ILE A 571 -10.28 28.25 14.91
N GLU A 572 -10.04 29.48 14.42
CA GLU A 572 -10.28 30.71 15.19
C GLU A 572 -11.77 31.00 15.37
N VAL A 573 -12.57 30.79 14.36
CA VAL A 573 -14.03 30.97 14.43
C VAL A 573 -14.63 30.08 15.51
N LEU A 574 -14.29 28.80 15.51
CA LEU A 574 -14.80 27.82 16.48
C LEU A 574 -14.29 28.08 17.89
N TYR A 575 -13.04 28.53 18.05
CA TYR A 575 -12.52 28.97 19.34
C TYR A 575 -13.31 30.14 19.90
N ASN A 576 -13.56 31.17 19.09
CA ASN A 576 -14.36 32.34 19.49
C ASN A 576 -15.80 31.97 19.86
N ILE A 577 -16.41 31.03 19.11
CA ILE A 577 -17.73 30.50 19.48
C ILE A 577 -17.67 29.77 20.81
N ALA A 578 -16.66 28.94 21.05
CA ALA A 578 -16.51 28.18 22.29
C ALA A 578 -16.33 29.10 23.53
N VAL A 579 -15.66 30.23 23.36
CA VAL A 579 -15.46 31.23 24.45
C VAL A 579 -16.75 32.01 24.74
N ASN A 580 -17.47 32.42 23.68
CA ASN A 580 -18.56 33.43 23.82
C ASN A 580 -19.97 32.80 23.84
N ASP A 581 -20.12 31.51 23.46
CA ASP A 581 -21.42 30.85 23.37
C ASP A 581 -21.44 29.54 24.16
N LYS A 582 -21.88 29.59 25.40
CA LYS A 582 -21.96 28.43 26.30
C LYS A 582 -22.78 27.26 25.73
N THR A 583 -23.83 27.57 24.95
CA THR A 583 -24.72 26.54 24.38
C THR A 583 -23.99 25.69 23.32
N ASN A 584 -23.17 26.35 22.53
CA ASN A 584 -22.47 25.71 21.42
C ASN A 584 -20.98 25.36 21.73
N ALA A 585 -20.49 25.74 22.94
CA ALA A 585 -19.08 25.65 23.31
C ALA A 585 -18.51 24.25 23.14
N GLN A 586 -19.19 23.21 23.64
CA GLN A 586 -18.72 21.83 23.56
C GLN A 586 -18.62 21.32 22.11
N ALA A 587 -19.66 21.57 21.30
CA ALA A 587 -19.67 21.17 19.88
C ALA A 587 -18.60 21.97 19.09
N ALA A 588 -18.42 23.26 19.37
CA ALA A 588 -17.38 24.06 18.77
C ALA A 588 -15.97 23.55 19.12
N LEU A 589 -15.70 23.20 20.38
CA LEU A 589 -14.42 22.63 20.83
C LEU A 589 -14.16 21.26 20.20
N ASN A 590 -15.18 20.41 20.08
CA ASN A 590 -15.05 19.11 19.43
C ASN A 590 -14.63 19.26 17.95
N ARG A 591 -15.23 20.19 17.22
CA ARG A 591 -14.84 20.45 15.83
C ARG A 591 -13.48 21.13 15.73
N TYR A 592 -13.21 22.09 16.62
CA TYR A 592 -11.91 22.73 16.76
C TYR A 592 -10.78 21.71 16.89
N THR A 593 -10.88 20.80 17.86
CA THR A 593 -9.86 19.76 18.08
C THR A 593 -9.67 18.86 16.86
N SER A 594 -10.76 18.53 16.18
CA SER A 594 -10.73 17.74 14.94
C SER A 594 -9.97 18.45 13.80
N LEU A 595 -10.18 19.75 13.61
CA LEU A 595 -9.48 20.54 12.61
C LEU A 595 -8.01 20.73 12.95
N VAL A 596 -7.69 20.99 14.21
CA VAL A 596 -6.28 21.10 14.66
C VAL A 596 -5.55 19.77 14.45
N ALA A 597 -6.16 18.64 14.78
CA ALA A 597 -5.56 17.32 14.59
C ALA A 597 -5.22 17.05 13.11
N LYS A 598 -6.16 17.35 12.20
CA LYS A 598 -6.00 17.17 10.75
C LYS A 598 -5.06 18.18 10.09
N SER A 599 -4.79 19.30 10.76
CA SER A 599 -3.99 20.38 10.18
C SER A 599 -2.53 19.98 9.98
N ALA A 600 -1.86 20.62 9.02
CA ALA A 600 -0.42 20.50 8.79
C ALA A 600 0.41 21.38 9.76
N HIS A 601 -0.17 21.83 10.87
CA HIS A 601 0.57 22.59 11.88
C HIS A 601 1.66 21.74 12.52
N THR A 602 2.76 22.38 12.89
CA THR A 602 3.85 21.75 13.66
C THR A 602 3.35 21.29 15.03
N SER A 603 4.05 20.33 15.64
CA SER A 603 3.73 19.83 16.99
C SER A 603 3.62 20.94 18.02
N ILE A 604 4.53 21.89 17.98
CA ILE A 604 4.51 23.04 18.94
C ILE A 604 3.31 23.95 18.69
N ARG A 605 2.89 24.15 17.42
CA ARG A 605 1.69 24.94 17.12
C ARG A 605 0.43 24.18 17.55
N LYS A 606 0.36 22.87 17.33
CA LYS A 606 -0.74 22.04 17.84
C LYS A 606 -0.81 22.07 19.37
N TYR A 607 0.34 22.00 20.05
CA TYR A 607 0.41 22.18 21.49
C TYR A 607 -0.24 23.49 21.93
N GLN A 608 0.13 24.62 21.32
CA GLN A 608 -0.45 25.95 21.67
C GLN A 608 -1.97 25.98 21.48
N LEU A 609 -2.44 25.41 20.37
CA LEU A 609 -3.86 25.37 20.06
C LEU A 609 -4.64 24.47 21.04
N TYR A 610 -4.11 23.30 21.39
CA TYR A 610 -4.75 22.39 22.35
C TYR A 610 -4.71 22.96 23.76
N ARG A 611 -3.61 23.59 24.17
CA ARG A 611 -3.50 24.24 25.48
C ARG A 611 -4.60 25.30 25.70
N ARG A 612 -4.76 26.26 24.76
CA ARG A 612 -5.78 27.29 24.88
C ARG A 612 -7.21 26.72 24.89
N ALA A 613 -7.45 25.62 24.17
CA ALA A 613 -8.73 24.95 24.21
C ALA A 613 -8.97 24.24 25.55
N LEU A 614 -7.93 23.68 26.15
CA LEU A 614 -7.99 22.99 27.43
C LEU A 614 -8.30 23.99 28.58
N GLU A 615 -7.77 25.23 28.48
CA GLU A 615 -8.02 26.31 29.45
C GLU A 615 -9.50 26.72 29.54
N ILE A 616 -10.29 26.51 28.46
CA ILE A 616 -11.71 26.87 28.41
C ILE A 616 -12.66 25.69 28.46
N ALA A 617 -12.12 24.45 28.36
CA ALA A 617 -12.92 23.24 28.38
C ALA A 617 -13.46 22.93 29.78
N SER A 618 -14.78 22.92 29.93
CA SER A 618 -15.46 22.59 31.21
C SER A 618 -15.91 21.14 31.30
N ASP A 619 -16.10 20.47 30.16
CA ASP A 619 -16.52 19.06 30.09
C ASP A 619 -15.31 18.14 30.21
N VAL A 620 -15.36 17.19 31.15
CA VAL A 620 -14.26 16.24 31.43
C VAL A 620 -13.90 15.38 30.22
N LYS A 621 -14.87 14.98 29.38
CA LYS A 621 -14.60 14.19 28.18
C LYS A 621 -13.81 15.00 27.16
N VAL A 622 -14.13 16.28 27.02
CA VAL A 622 -13.39 17.22 26.15
C VAL A 622 -12.00 17.45 26.69
N GLN A 623 -11.86 17.62 28.02
CA GLN A 623 -10.55 17.77 28.68
C GLN A 623 -9.68 16.55 28.45
N ASN A 624 -10.17 15.35 28.70
CA ASN A 624 -9.43 14.09 28.50
C ASN A 624 -9.01 13.92 27.02
N ARG A 625 -9.89 14.25 26.08
CA ARG A 625 -9.55 14.24 24.65
C ARG A 625 -8.42 15.23 24.32
N LEU A 626 -8.48 16.44 24.84
CA LEU A 626 -7.42 17.45 24.63
C LEU A 626 -6.10 17.05 25.28
N ILE A 627 -6.12 16.41 26.45
CA ILE A 627 -4.94 15.88 27.13
C ILE A 627 -4.29 14.78 26.29
N ASN A 628 -5.08 13.85 25.75
CA ASN A 628 -4.57 12.82 24.85
C ASN A 628 -3.94 13.42 23.58
N LEU A 629 -4.59 14.41 22.96
CA LEU A 629 -4.06 15.12 21.79
C LEU A 629 -2.79 15.92 22.11
N LEU A 630 -2.66 16.45 23.33
CA LEU A 630 -1.40 17.05 23.82
C LEU A 630 -0.31 15.98 23.89
N GLY A 631 -0.63 14.76 24.34
CA GLY A 631 0.27 13.60 24.31
C GLY A 631 0.84 13.31 22.92
N GLU A 632 -0.03 13.35 21.90
CA GLU A 632 0.35 13.13 20.50
C GLU A 632 1.26 14.23 19.91
N THR A 633 1.38 15.39 20.55
CA THR A 633 2.32 16.43 20.09
C THR A 633 3.77 16.09 20.36
N HIS A 634 4.04 15.18 21.30
CA HIS A 634 5.39 14.73 21.72
C HIS A 634 6.33 15.88 22.12
N THR A 635 5.79 17.00 22.62
CA THR A 635 6.57 18.19 23.00
C THR A 635 6.86 18.18 24.51
N TYR A 636 8.01 18.73 24.91
CA TYR A 636 8.36 18.88 26.33
C TYR A 636 7.35 19.75 27.07
N GLN A 637 6.87 20.83 26.43
CA GLN A 637 5.87 21.73 27.01
C GLN A 637 4.54 21.01 27.26
N ALA A 638 4.13 20.09 26.38
CA ALA A 638 2.95 19.28 26.59
C ALA A 638 3.13 18.35 27.80
N LEU A 639 4.29 17.71 27.95
CA LEU A 639 4.60 16.85 29.11
C LEU A 639 4.45 17.63 30.43
N MET A 640 5.07 18.82 30.52
CA MET A 640 5.01 19.68 31.72
C MET A 640 3.60 20.27 31.96
N LEU A 641 2.79 20.40 30.92
CA LEU A 641 1.40 20.87 31.06
C LEU A 641 0.49 19.73 31.56
N VAL A 642 0.51 18.58 30.92
CA VAL A 642 -0.39 17.46 31.24
C VAL A 642 -0.07 16.83 32.59
N GLU A 643 1.18 16.91 33.05
CA GLU A 643 1.59 16.51 34.41
C GLU A 643 0.71 17.11 35.50
N LYS A 644 0.30 18.37 35.35
CA LYS A 644 -0.57 19.11 36.32
C LYS A 644 -1.99 18.53 36.38
N TYR A 645 -2.46 17.90 35.35
CA TYR A 645 -3.79 17.30 35.28
C TYR A 645 -3.88 15.92 35.93
N MET A 646 -2.74 15.35 36.36
CA MET A 646 -2.70 14.13 37.16
C MET A 646 -3.18 14.34 38.59
N ASP A 647 -3.25 15.58 39.07
CA ASP A 647 -3.77 15.91 40.42
C ASP A 647 -5.31 15.86 40.51
N ASN A 648 -6.00 15.81 39.36
CA ASN A 648 -7.44 15.73 39.31
C ASN A 648 -7.86 14.31 38.90
N LYS A 649 -8.57 13.61 39.75
CA LYS A 649 -9.00 12.22 39.55
C LYS A 649 -9.75 11.98 38.23
N ALA A 650 -10.50 12.99 37.75
CA ALA A 650 -11.28 12.88 36.51
C ALA A 650 -10.40 12.91 35.22
N THR A 651 -9.18 13.43 35.30
CA THR A 651 -8.23 13.59 34.19
C THR A 651 -6.93 12.85 34.40
N ALA A 652 -6.72 12.28 35.61
CA ALA A 652 -5.43 11.69 36.04
C ALA A 652 -4.94 10.60 35.09
N GLU A 653 -5.80 9.67 34.71
CA GLU A 653 -5.44 8.57 33.84
C GLU A 653 -5.07 9.04 32.43
N ALA A 654 -5.87 9.91 31.82
CA ALA A 654 -5.57 10.48 30.50
C ALA A 654 -4.25 11.29 30.53
N ALA A 655 -3.99 12.00 31.63
CA ALA A 655 -2.77 12.76 31.83
C ALA A 655 -1.53 11.85 32.02
N ALA A 656 -1.67 10.76 32.78
CA ALA A 656 -0.61 9.77 32.96
C ALA A 656 -0.26 9.09 31.61
N GLU A 657 -1.26 8.72 30.82
CA GLU A 657 -1.06 8.17 29.50
C GLU A 657 -0.39 9.15 28.53
N ALA A 658 -0.78 10.42 28.56
CA ALA A 658 -0.13 11.46 27.77
C ALA A 658 1.35 11.65 28.16
N VAL A 659 1.68 11.64 29.47
CA VAL A 659 3.06 11.69 29.96
C VAL A 659 3.86 10.50 29.45
N ARG A 660 3.33 9.29 29.58
CA ARG A 660 3.95 8.05 29.08
C ARG A 660 4.22 8.14 27.58
N THR A 661 3.21 8.53 26.81
CA THR A 661 3.29 8.65 25.35
C THR A 661 4.39 9.63 24.91
N ILE A 662 4.46 10.81 25.52
CA ILE A 662 5.48 11.81 25.21
C ILE A 662 6.88 11.31 25.58
N ALA A 663 7.03 10.75 26.78
CA ALA A 663 8.32 10.29 27.29
C ALA A 663 8.84 9.07 26.53
N SER A 664 7.98 8.13 26.17
CA SER A 664 8.34 6.95 25.37
C SER A 664 8.95 7.36 24.02
N LYS A 665 8.36 8.34 23.35
CA LYS A 665 8.84 8.85 22.06
C LYS A 665 10.17 9.61 22.16
N ASN A 666 10.47 10.19 23.33
CA ASN A 666 11.61 11.08 23.55
C ASN A 666 12.53 10.60 24.68
N SER A 667 12.56 9.30 24.96
CA SER A 667 13.28 8.71 26.09
C SER A 667 14.80 8.96 26.09
N GLU A 668 15.38 9.31 24.95
CA GLU A 668 16.81 9.63 24.82
C GLU A 668 17.09 11.13 24.95
N ASN A 669 16.08 11.97 24.80
CA ASN A 669 16.22 13.42 24.75
C ASN A 669 15.66 14.13 25.99
N PHE A 670 14.43 13.76 26.40
CA PHE A 670 13.82 14.38 27.57
C PHE A 670 14.34 13.69 28.84
N GLY A 671 14.93 14.46 29.73
CA GLY A 671 15.56 13.94 30.96
C GLY A 671 15.50 14.90 32.12
N GLY A 672 16.18 14.54 33.20
CA GLY A 672 16.29 15.28 34.43
C GLY A 672 15.13 15.09 35.39
N GLU A 673 15.25 15.73 36.54
CA GLU A 673 14.34 15.58 37.69
C GLU A 673 12.85 15.92 37.35
N PRO A 674 12.51 16.95 36.54
CA PRO A 674 11.11 17.23 36.23
C PRO A 674 10.43 16.08 35.47
N VAL A 675 11.12 15.47 34.49
CA VAL A 675 10.57 14.38 33.71
C VAL A 675 10.45 13.11 34.57
N ARG A 676 11.46 12.83 35.40
CA ARG A 676 11.43 11.72 36.35
C ARG A 676 10.22 11.80 37.28
N LYS A 677 9.99 12.97 37.91
CA LYS A 677 8.82 13.18 38.77
C LYS A 677 7.50 13.00 38.05
N ALA A 678 7.39 13.49 36.82
CA ALA A 678 6.18 13.31 36.01
C ALA A 678 5.90 11.83 35.72
N LEU A 679 6.93 11.04 35.43
CA LEU A 679 6.82 9.60 35.17
C LEU A 679 6.47 8.81 36.46
N GLU A 680 7.10 9.15 37.60
CA GLU A 680 6.78 8.52 38.89
C GLU A 680 5.34 8.82 39.33
N LYS A 681 4.87 10.05 39.08
CA LYS A 681 3.48 10.46 39.33
C LYS A 681 2.51 9.69 38.40
N ALA A 682 2.87 9.47 37.14
CA ALA A 682 2.07 8.67 36.23
C ALA A 682 1.95 7.20 36.70
N ILE A 683 3.02 6.59 37.23
CA ILE A 683 2.95 5.27 37.84
C ILE A 683 1.96 5.24 39.01
N ALA A 684 1.94 6.28 39.85
CA ALA A 684 0.98 6.37 40.95
C ALA A 684 -0.47 6.43 40.44
N CYS A 685 -0.74 7.22 39.40
CA CYS A 685 -2.05 7.29 38.78
C CYS A 685 -2.51 5.95 38.20
N PHE A 686 -1.64 5.21 37.50
CA PHE A 686 -1.99 3.90 36.95
C PHE A 686 -2.23 2.85 38.05
N LYS A 687 -1.48 2.90 39.17
CA LYS A 687 -1.74 2.04 40.34
C LYS A 687 -3.10 2.34 40.97
N GLU A 688 -3.47 3.59 41.08
CA GLU A 688 -4.78 3.99 41.62
C GLU A 688 -5.94 3.60 40.69
N ALA A 689 -5.75 3.69 39.37
CA ALA A 689 -6.74 3.30 38.36
C ALA A 689 -7.05 1.78 38.38
N GLY A 690 -6.06 0.92 38.61
CA GLY A 690 -6.22 -0.49 38.98
C GLY A 690 -6.84 -1.41 37.93
N HIS A 691 -6.90 -1.00 36.63
CA HIS A 691 -7.42 -1.86 35.57
C HIS A 691 -6.34 -2.81 35.00
N ALA A 692 -6.78 -3.82 34.23
CA ALA A 692 -5.93 -4.93 33.77
C ALA A 692 -4.68 -4.48 32.97
N ASP A 693 -4.79 -3.40 32.21
CA ASP A 693 -3.73 -2.89 31.34
C ASP A 693 -2.73 -1.94 32.05
N ALA A 694 -3.04 -1.54 33.31
CA ALA A 694 -2.20 -0.64 34.08
C ALA A 694 -0.78 -1.20 34.31
N GLY A 695 -0.66 -2.54 34.42
CA GLY A 695 0.62 -3.22 34.56
C GLY A 695 1.58 -2.95 33.40
N TYR A 696 1.12 -3.06 32.17
CA TYR A 696 1.92 -2.79 30.98
C TYR A 696 2.39 -1.33 30.90
N ALA A 697 1.50 -0.37 31.25
CA ALA A 697 1.86 1.04 31.27
C ALA A 697 2.94 1.33 32.32
N ILE A 698 2.86 0.72 33.49
CA ILE A 698 3.83 0.84 34.57
C ILE A 698 5.18 0.24 34.17
N ASP A 699 5.17 -0.94 33.52
CA ASP A 699 6.40 -1.59 33.05
C ASP A 699 7.11 -0.76 31.98
N ASP A 700 6.34 -0.19 31.02
CA ASP A 700 6.87 0.71 30.00
C ASP A 700 7.51 1.97 30.64
N ILE A 701 6.84 2.59 31.61
CA ILE A 701 7.38 3.75 32.32
C ILE A 701 8.65 3.37 33.10
N ASN A 702 8.70 2.22 33.76
CA ASN A 702 9.87 1.76 34.45
C ASN A 702 11.08 1.54 33.51
N ALA A 703 10.82 1.02 32.31
CA ALA A 703 11.84 0.89 31.28
C ALA A 703 12.34 2.25 30.77
N ILE A 704 11.46 3.25 30.67
CA ILE A 704 11.84 4.63 30.34
C ILE A 704 12.71 5.22 31.45
N LEU A 705 12.33 5.07 32.73
CA LEU A 705 13.05 5.60 33.88
C LEU A 705 14.49 5.05 34.01
N GLN A 706 14.72 3.78 33.62
CA GLN A 706 16.04 3.16 33.63
C GLN A 706 17.03 3.79 32.66
N ARG A 707 16.55 4.28 31.52
CA ARG A 707 17.35 4.91 30.43
C ARG A 707 17.25 6.40 30.38
N LEU A 708 16.50 7.03 31.30
CA LEU A 708 16.26 8.45 31.32
C LEU A 708 17.56 9.26 31.52
N PRO A 709 17.91 10.23 30.65
CA PRO A 709 19.06 11.10 30.84
C PRO A 709 19.01 11.81 32.18
N GLN A 710 20.17 11.89 32.89
CA GLN A 710 20.24 12.58 34.17
C GLN A 710 20.20 14.11 34.01
N ALA A 711 20.77 14.62 32.91
CA ALA A 711 20.76 16.04 32.62
C ALA A 711 19.33 16.54 32.33
N ALA A 712 18.99 17.68 32.87
CA ALA A 712 17.71 18.32 32.55
C ALA A 712 17.66 18.70 31.07
N TYR A 713 16.51 18.40 30.44
CA TYR A 713 16.26 18.82 29.06
C TYR A 713 16.13 20.35 29.01
N ILE A 714 16.89 20.96 28.10
CA ILE A 714 16.79 22.40 27.83
C ILE A 714 16.10 22.56 26.45
N PRO A 715 14.89 23.14 26.40
CA PRO A 715 14.21 23.36 25.12
C PRO A 715 15.04 24.24 24.19
N ILE A 716 15.25 23.78 22.95
CA ILE A 716 15.75 24.62 21.86
C ILE A 716 14.61 25.49 21.31
N PHE A 717 14.91 26.42 20.41
CA PHE A 717 13.93 27.38 19.91
C PHE A 717 12.64 26.74 19.36
N GLY A 718 12.71 25.68 18.59
CA GLY A 718 11.55 24.98 18.06
C GLY A 718 10.64 24.36 19.13
N ASN A 719 11.19 24.07 20.30
CA ASN A 719 10.48 23.49 21.44
C ASN A 719 10.14 24.53 22.53
N ALA A 720 10.58 25.77 22.37
CA ALA A 720 10.24 26.86 23.28
C ALA A 720 8.84 27.40 23.00
N GLU A 721 8.27 28.04 24.00
CA GLU A 721 7.01 28.77 23.85
C GLU A 721 7.31 30.23 23.43
N TRP A 722 6.86 30.59 22.23
CA TRP A 722 7.12 31.89 21.64
C TRP A 722 5.91 32.79 21.70
N THR A 723 6.15 34.08 22.07
CA THR A 723 5.19 35.15 21.95
C THR A 723 5.65 36.09 20.86
N VAL A 724 4.82 36.28 19.83
CA VAL A 724 5.16 37.10 18.64
C VAL A 724 4.18 38.25 18.52
N ILE A 725 4.71 39.42 18.24
CA ILE A 725 3.94 40.64 18.00
C ILE A 725 4.31 41.23 16.64
N ALA A 726 3.29 41.51 15.81
CA ALA A 726 3.47 42.30 14.60
C ALA A 726 3.42 43.79 14.95
N LEU A 727 4.53 44.49 14.72
CA LEU A 727 4.65 45.92 15.01
C LEU A 727 4.89 46.70 13.73
N ASN A 728 4.27 47.89 13.63
CA ASN A 728 4.70 48.89 12.65
C ASN A 728 6.02 49.55 13.07
N PRO A 729 6.74 50.25 12.17
CA PRO A 729 8.04 50.83 12.48
C PRO A 729 8.03 51.80 13.68
N ALA A 730 6.98 52.58 13.85
CA ALA A 730 6.85 53.55 14.95
C ALA A 730 6.63 52.85 16.31
N GLN A 731 5.78 51.82 16.33
CA GLN A 731 5.55 50.97 17.51
C GLN A 731 6.83 50.22 17.90
N LYS A 732 7.60 49.73 16.92
CA LYS A 732 8.88 49.05 17.17
C LYS A 732 9.89 49.97 17.82
N ALA A 733 10.00 51.23 17.39
CA ALA A 733 10.94 52.21 17.94
C ALA A 733 10.63 52.62 19.39
N SER A 734 9.35 52.51 19.79
CA SER A 734 8.89 52.92 21.13
C SER A 734 8.64 51.74 22.09
N MET A 735 8.79 50.52 21.63
CA MET A 735 8.40 49.34 22.38
C MET A 735 9.44 48.97 23.45
N ASN A 736 8.93 48.63 24.64
CA ASN A 736 9.72 47.98 25.67
C ASN A 736 9.27 46.51 25.83
N PRO A 737 10.08 45.54 25.41
CA PRO A 737 9.72 44.11 25.44
C PRO A 737 9.30 43.60 26.84
N LYS A 738 9.89 44.16 27.91
CA LYS A 738 9.59 43.77 29.28
C LYS A 738 8.18 44.18 29.76
N LYS A 739 7.52 45.06 29.01
CA LYS A 739 6.16 45.54 29.34
C LYS A 739 5.05 44.83 28.54
N ILE A 740 5.38 43.95 27.65
CA ILE A 740 4.41 43.24 26.82
C ILE A 740 3.66 42.20 27.66
N LYS A 741 2.34 42.28 27.66
CA LYS A 741 1.51 41.25 28.27
C LYS A 741 1.31 40.10 27.32
N LYS A 742 1.37 38.87 27.83
CA LYS A 742 1.26 37.66 27.05
C LYS A 742 0.00 37.59 26.15
N HIS A 743 -1.15 38.07 26.62
CA HIS A 743 -2.41 38.07 25.86
C HIS A 743 -2.45 39.10 24.72
N GLU A 744 -1.67 40.16 24.78
CA GLU A 744 -1.60 41.20 23.72
C GLU A 744 -0.82 40.70 22.50
N ALA A 745 0.03 39.71 22.69
CA ALA A 745 0.88 39.13 21.66
C ALA A 745 0.22 37.96 20.88
N LEU A 746 -0.87 37.39 21.38
CA LEU A 746 -1.52 36.22 20.77
C LEU A 746 -2.04 36.48 19.35
N THR A 747 -2.38 37.73 19.02
CA THR A 747 -2.88 38.08 17.67
C THR A 747 -1.86 37.77 16.55
N ALA A 748 -0.58 37.95 16.83
CA ALA A 748 0.49 37.68 15.85
C ALA A 748 0.76 36.19 15.69
N THR A 749 0.57 35.39 16.74
CA THR A 749 0.80 33.93 16.68
C THR A 749 -0.30 33.17 15.94
N THR A 750 -1.45 33.81 15.68
CA THR A 750 -2.55 33.26 14.90
C THR A 750 -2.39 33.49 13.40
N SER A 751 -1.39 34.27 12.98
CA SER A 751 -1.13 34.54 11.56
C SER A 751 -0.50 33.36 10.87
N ASP A 752 -1.06 32.94 9.72
CA ASP A 752 -0.50 31.91 8.85
C ASP A 752 0.87 32.30 8.24
N LEU A 753 1.26 33.58 8.38
CA LEU A 753 2.53 34.12 7.91
C LEU A 753 3.70 33.80 8.84
N TRP A 754 3.43 33.41 10.08
CA TRP A 754 4.42 33.06 11.07
C TRP A 754 4.47 31.56 11.32
N LYS A 755 5.65 30.99 11.29
CA LYS A 755 5.87 29.59 11.58
C LYS A 755 6.91 29.42 12.66
N ILE A 756 6.62 28.57 13.65
CA ILE A 756 7.61 28.11 14.61
C ILE A 756 8.33 26.92 13.99
N THR A 757 9.65 27.01 13.90
CA THR A 757 10.54 25.99 13.35
C THR A 757 11.54 25.52 14.41
N GLU A 758 12.29 24.47 14.14
CA GLU A 758 13.36 24.00 15.03
C GLU A 758 14.45 25.03 15.27
N ASN A 759 14.62 25.99 14.34
CA ASN A 759 15.62 27.06 14.39
C ASN A 759 15.05 28.41 14.82
N GLY A 760 13.80 28.47 15.30
CA GLY A 760 13.16 29.70 15.75
C GLY A 760 11.84 30.03 15.03
N ILE A 761 11.54 31.30 14.86
CA ILE A 761 10.32 31.78 14.22
C ILE A 761 10.61 32.25 12.81
N ALA A 762 9.91 31.71 11.81
CA ALA A 762 9.99 32.11 10.42
C ALA A 762 8.75 32.88 9.98
N TYR A 763 8.94 33.99 9.27
CA TYR A 763 7.89 34.79 8.65
C TYR A 763 7.85 34.53 7.14
N THR A 764 6.68 34.22 6.60
CA THR A 764 6.50 33.84 5.18
C THR A 764 5.83 34.93 4.34
N GLY A 765 5.50 36.08 4.92
CA GLY A 765 4.66 37.13 4.32
C GLY A 765 5.37 38.26 3.55
N GLY A 766 6.60 38.09 3.06
CA GLY A 766 7.24 39.05 2.15
C GLY A 766 8.53 39.71 2.64
N LYS A 767 9.02 40.73 1.92
CA LYS A 767 10.38 41.30 2.02
C LYS A 767 10.71 42.03 3.32
N ASN A 768 9.77 42.29 4.20
CA ASN A 768 9.96 43.09 5.43
C ASN A 768 9.88 42.25 6.70
N ALA A 769 10.05 40.95 6.62
CA ALA A 769 10.13 40.11 7.79
C ALA A 769 11.41 40.43 8.57
N ILE A 770 11.26 41.00 9.76
CA ILE A 770 12.35 41.11 10.71
C ILE A 770 12.36 39.81 11.50
N LEU A 771 13.19 38.89 11.06
CA LEU A 771 13.58 37.80 11.93
C LEU A 771 14.57 38.38 12.92
N GLY A 772 14.27 38.31 14.20
CA GLY A 772 15.25 38.56 15.22
C GLY A 772 16.36 37.50 15.13
N THR A 773 17.42 37.83 14.45
CA THR A 773 18.63 37.03 14.47
C THR A 773 19.48 37.55 15.63
N GLY A 774 19.53 36.86 16.71
CA GLY A 774 20.35 37.20 17.86
C GLY A 774 19.54 37.83 19.00
N ASN A 775 20.03 37.70 20.19
CA ASN A 775 19.45 38.12 21.48
C ASN A 775 17.94 37.83 21.67
N TYR A 776 17.62 36.58 21.69
CA TYR A 776 16.29 36.05 22.00
C TYR A 776 15.80 36.40 23.41
N GLU A 777 16.65 36.92 24.24
CA GLU A 777 16.28 37.47 25.55
C GLU A 777 15.35 38.71 25.44
N ASN A 778 15.21 39.27 24.24
CA ASN A 778 14.43 40.47 23.97
C ASN A 778 13.13 40.22 23.19
N PHE A 779 12.70 38.94 23.05
CA PHE A 779 11.42 38.59 22.46
C PHE A 779 10.35 38.28 23.52
#